data_968a5f923b62ce85f32acc26c6e49d0c
#
_entry.id   968a5f923b62ce85f32acc26c6e49d0c
#
_cell.length_a   1.000
_cell.length_b   1.000
_cell.length_c   1.000
_cell.angle_alpha   90.00
_cell.angle_beta   90.00
_cell.angle_gamma   90.00
#
_symmetry.space_group_name_H-M   'P 1'
#
loop_
_entity.id
_entity.type
_entity.pdbx_description
1 polymer ?
#
loop_
_entity_poly.entity_id
_entity_poly.type
_entity_poly.pdbx_seq_one_letter_code
_entity_poly.pdbx_strand_id
1 'polypeptide(L)'
;IRQIAVHRFRLKSFLCFVLITNFVAKIKNKRLSMKIEQQLQAAVIEAVKALYGQDITPEQVALQKTKKEFEGHLTLVVFGLLRISRKKPEDTAQEIGQWLKDNTSLLQSFNVVKGFLNLVIAPTQWITLLNDIDADDHFGITKPTEDSPLVMIEYSSPNTNKPLHLGHVRNNLLGWALAGVVEANGNRVVKTNIVNDRGIHICKSMLAWLKYGNGETPQSSGKKGDHLIGDYYVAFDKHYRAEVKELQAKFMAEGMNEEDAKAKAEKESPLMQEAHAMLVKWEANDPEVRALWRKMNEWVYEGFDETYKALGVSFDKIYYESDTYLVGKQAVEEGLSKGLFFRKEDGSVWADLTKDGLDEKLLLRADGTSVYMTQDIGTAKLRFQDFPINKMIYVVGNEQNYHFQVLSILLDRLGFEWGKSLVHFSYGMVELPNGKMKSREGTVVDADDLVAGMIAQARQTIDEAKKNTDMSEEEKQEVARIVGMGALKYFLLKVDARKNMLFNPEESIDFNGNTGPFIQYTYARIRSILRKAVDAGINVPDTLPTDIEISTKEEEIIQHIADFAAVVRQAGKEYQPAAVANYCYELVKEYNQFYHDFSILREEDSRKQMFRLVLSKNVAKVVRLGMGLLGIEMPERM
;
A
#
# COMPACT_ATOMS: atom_id res chain seq x y z
N ILE A 1 45.19 9.56 42.73
CA ILE A 1 43.94 8.88 43.19
C ILE A 1 42.79 9.89 43.36
N ARG A 2 42.98 11.09 43.96
CA ARG A 2 41.94 12.11 44.15
C ARG A 2 41.38 12.69 42.82
N GLN A 3 42.21 12.90 41.79
CA GLN A 3 41.76 13.42 40.50
C GLN A 3 40.90 12.41 39.69
N ILE A 4 41.20 11.11 39.81
CA ILE A 4 40.40 10.05 39.15
C ILE A 4 39.04 9.89 39.81
N ALA A 5 38.92 10.06 41.11
CA ALA A 5 37.66 10.01 41.84
C ALA A 5 36.71 11.19 41.47
N VAL A 6 37.28 12.40 41.33
CA VAL A 6 36.49 13.59 40.90
C VAL A 6 36.00 13.46 39.44
N HIS A 7 36.83 12.89 38.58
CA HIS A 7 36.43 12.68 37.18
C HIS A 7 35.32 11.61 37.03
N ARG A 8 35.41 10.50 37.79
CA ARG A 8 34.33 9.49 37.87
C ARG A 8 33.05 10.02 38.48
N PHE A 9 33.11 10.93 39.44
CA PHE A 9 31.92 11.55 40.05
C PHE A 9 31.26 12.51 39.08
N ARG A 10 32.03 13.30 38.33
CA ARG A 10 31.48 14.19 37.27
C ARG A 10 30.87 13.41 36.10
N LEU A 11 31.48 12.30 35.66
CA LEU A 11 30.90 11.45 34.63
C LEU A 11 29.59 10.79 35.08
N LYS A 12 29.54 10.29 36.32
CA LYS A 12 28.29 9.72 36.87
C LYS A 12 27.19 10.75 37.01
N SER A 13 27.51 11.96 37.46
CA SER A 13 26.53 13.06 37.54
C SER A 13 26.06 13.54 36.20
N PHE A 14 26.95 13.56 35.17
CA PHE A 14 26.58 13.89 33.80
C PHE A 14 25.72 12.80 33.16
N LEU A 15 26.07 11.51 33.36
CA LEU A 15 25.24 10.38 32.89
C LEU A 15 23.85 10.36 33.58
N CYS A 16 23.80 10.65 34.87
CA CYS A 16 22.56 10.73 35.61
C CYS A 16 21.70 11.91 35.13
N PHE A 17 22.31 13.06 34.83
CA PHE A 17 21.62 14.23 34.27
C PHE A 17 21.08 13.96 32.86
N VAL A 18 21.86 13.31 32.00
CA VAL A 18 21.43 12.88 30.65
C VAL A 18 20.33 11.82 30.73
N LEU A 19 20.43 10.87 31.66
CA LEU A 19 19.36 9.87 31.88
C LEU A 19 18.09 10.50 32.44
N ILE A 20 18.19 11.47 33.37
CA ILE A 20 17.05 12.20 33.93
C ILE A 20 16.42 13.10 32.84
N THR A 21 17.22 13.81 32.04
CA THR A 21 16.71 14.64 30.94
C THR A 21 16.06 13.78 29.84
N ASN A 22 16.63 12.63 29.49
CA ASN A 22 16.01 11.69 28.57
C ASN A 22 14.76 11.00 29.16
N PHE A 23 14.74 10.72 30.46
CA PHE A 23 13.56 10.19 31.15
C PHE A 23 12.45 11.25 31.30
N VAL A 24 12.81 12.49 31.61
CA VAL A 24 11.87 13.62 31.65
C VAL A 24 11.37 13.96 30.24
N ALA A 25 12.23 13.89 29.20
CA ALA A 25 11.84 14.01 27.80
C ALA A 25 10.93 12.86 27.37
N LYS A 26 11.23 11.60 27.75
CA LYS A 26 10.34 10.45 27.52
C LYS A 26 8.99 10.57 28.25
N ILE A 27 8.98 11.11 29.48
CA ILE A 27 7.74 11.37 30.22
C ILE A 27 6.99 12.57 29.62
N LYS A 28 7.67 13.64 29.19
CA LYS A 28 7.08 14.73 28.43
C LYS A 28 6.51 14.24 27.09
N ASN A 29 7.27 13.45 26.33
CA ASN A 29 6.76 12.86 25.09
C ASN A 29 5.61 11.87 25.31
N LYS A 30 5.56 11.17 26.45
CA LYS A 30 4.43 10.31 26.81
C LYS A 30 3.19 11.08 27.31
N ARG A 31 3.36 12.31 27.83
CA ARG A 31 2.27 13.24 28.16
C ARG A 31 1.79 14.08 26.96
N LEU A 32 2.61 14.23 25.93
CA LEU A 32 2.45 15.17 24.81
C LEU A 32 1.55 14.68 23.66
N SER A 33 0.89 13.53 23.76
CA SER A 33 0.01 13.02 22.71
C SER A 33 -1.20 12.28 23.27
N MET A 34 -1.75 12.73 24.38
CA MET A 34 -3.09 12.26 24.73
C MET A 34 -4.10 13.05 23.89
N LYS A 35 -4.74 12.36 22.92
CA LYS A 35 -5.86 12.91 22.16
C LYS A 35 -6.88 13.53 23.13
N ILE A 36 -7.57 14.58 22.72
CA ILE A 36 -8.67 15.19 23.50
C ILE A 36 -9.63 14.11 24.02
N GLU A 37 -9.94 13.10 23.21
CA GLU A 37 -10.77 11.96 23.63
C GLU A 37 -10.20 11.19 24.82
N GLN A 38 -8.89 10.95 24.86
CA GLN A 38 -8.23 10.26 25.99
C GLN A 38 -8.21 11.13 27.25
N GLN A 39 -8.02 12.43 27.09
CA GLN A 39 -8.09 13.37 28.21
C GLN A 39 -9.51 13.44 28.78
N LEU A 40 -10.53 13.51 27.92
CA LEU A 40 -11.92 13.44 28.31
C LEU A 40 -12.27 12.10 28.96
N GLN A 41 -11.78 10.99 28.42
CA GLN A 41 -11.99 9.66 28.99
C GLN A 41 -11.42 9.59 30.42
N ALA A 42 -10.21 10.07 30.63
CA ALA A 42 -9.60 10.14 31.95
C ALA A 42 -10.40 11.06 32.90
N ALA A 43 -10.83 12.22 32.41
CA ALA A 43 -11.64 13.16 33.22
C ALA A 43 -13.02 12.60 33.59
N VAL A 44 -13.66 11.85 32.69
CA VAL A 44 -14.93 11.14 32.98
C VAL A 44 -14.72 10.06 34.03
N ILE A 45 -13.62 9.32 34.02
CA ILE A 45 -13.28 8.33 35.05
C ILE A 45 -13.15 9.04 36.42
N GLU A 46 -12.44 10.17 36.46
CA GLU A 46 -12.30 10.99 37.69
C GLU A 46 -13.65 11.55 38.15
N ALA A 47 -14.49 12.04 37.24
CA ALA A 47 -15.83 12.52 37.53
C ALA A 47 -16.71 11.44 38.18
N VAL A 48 -16.73 10.25 37.59
CA VAL A 48 -17.52 9.10 38.12
C VAL A 48 -17.03 8.70 39.49
N LYS A 49 -15.72 8.67 39.73
CA LYS A 49 -15.15 8.39 41.04
C LYS A 49 -15.51 9.45 42.07
N ALA A 50 -15.42 10.73 41.69
CA ALA A 50 -15.73 11.86 42.58
C ALA A 50 -17.23 11.92 42.92
N LEU A 51 -18.11 11.73 41.94
CA LEU A 51 -19.56 11.86 42.09
C LEU A 51 -20.22 10.62 42.71
N TYR A 52 -19.73 9.44 42.42
CA TYR A 52 -20.41 8.19 42.76
C TYR A 52 -19.55 7.20 43.56
N GLY A 53 -18.27 7.53 43.85
CA GLY A 53 -17.37 6.70 44.66
C GLY A 53 -16.99 5.36 44.02
N GLN A 54 -17.12 5.23 42.68
CA GLN A 54 -16.86 3.98 41.94
C GLN A 54 -15.73 4.18 40.93
N ASP A 55 -14.84 3.20 40.84
CA ASP A 55 -13.81 3.16 39.82
C ASP A 55 -14.40 2.47 38.56
N ILE A 56 -14.13 3.08 37.38
CA ILE A 56 -14.50 2.54 36.08
C ILE A 56 -13.27 2.43 35.19
N THR A 57 -13.34 1.54 34.18
CA THR A 57 -12.26 1.38 33.18
C THR A 57 -12.49 2.28 31.96
N PRO A 58 -11.43 2.57 31.19
CA PRO A 58 -11.57 3.35 29.97
C PRO A 58 -12.60 2.78 28.98
N GLU A 59 -12.74 1.46 28.90
CA GLU A 59 -13.69 0.78 28.00
C GLU A 59 -15.16 1.04 28.37
N GLN A 60 -15.42 1.44 29.60
CA GLN A 60 -16.77 1.81 30.07
C GLN A 60 -17.16 3.24 29.72
N VAL A 61 -16.20 4.06 29.27
CA VAL A 61 -16.43 5.45 28.83
C VAL A 61 -16.68 5.45 27.32
N ALA A 62 -17.94 5.46 26.93
CA ALA A 62 -18.35 5.44 25.52
C ALA A 62 -18.42 6.86 24.95
N LEU A 63 -17.32 7.33 24.33
CA LEU A 63 -17.27 8.59 23.58
C LEU A 63 -17.50 8.33 22.08
N GLN A 64 -18.24 9.22 21.43
CA GLN A 64 -18.48 9.21 19.98
C GLN A 64 -18.56 10.65 19.45
N LYS A 65 -18.38 10.86 18.14
CA LYS A 65 -18.60 12.17 17.52
C LYS A 65 -20.06 12.61 17.69
N THR A 66 -20.27 13.87 18.05
CA THR A 66 -21.60 14.44 18.16
C THR A 66 -22.25 14.48 16.77
N LYS A 67 -23.55 14.14 16.70
CA LYS A 67 -24.29 14.21 15.43
C LYS A 67 -24.46 15.67 15.01
N LYS A 68 -24.45 15.93 13.70
CA LYS A 68 -24.48 17.28 13.12
C LYS A 68 -25.68 18.14 13.53
N GLU A 69 -26.79 17.51 13.91
CA GLU A 69 -28.00 18.21 14.39
C GLU A 69 -27.91 18.72 15.83
N PHE A 70 -26.85 18.39 16.57
CA PHE A 70 -26.62 18.80 17.95
C PHE A 70 -25.33 19.61 18.08
N GLU A 71 -25.35 20.60 18.96
CA GLU A 71 -24.16 21.35 19.34
C GLU A 71 -23.22 20.47 20.16
N GLY A 72 -21.93 20.44 19.80
CA GLY A 72 -20.87 19.69 20.49
C GLY A 72 -19.91 19.00 19.53
N HIS A 73 -18.75 18.63 20.04
CA HIS A 73 -17.71 17.93 19.29
C HIS A 73 -17.73 16.42 19.57
N LEU A 74 -17.87 16.06 20.85
CA LEU A 74 -17.93 14.69 21.34
C LEU A 74 -19.15 14.47 22.21
N THR A 75 -19.74 13.27 22.15
CA THR A 75 -20.87 12.86 22.97
C THR A 75 -20.47 11.70 23.86
N LEU A 76 -20.63 11.86 25.18
CA LEU A 76 -20.58 10.76 26.13
C LEU A 76 -21.94 10.07 26.20
N VAL A 77 -21.96 8.78 25.95
CA VAL A 77 -23.15 7.92 26.06
C VAL A 77 -23.24 7.40 27.49
N VAL A 78 -24.08 8.02 28.33
CA VAL A 78 -24.10 7.71 29.78
C VAL A 78 -24.84 6.43 30.17
N PHE A 79 -25.53 5.75 29.24
CA PHE A 79 -26.37 4.58 29.56
C PHE A 79 -25.61 3.44 30.25
N GLY A 80 -24.32 3.25 29.92
CA GLY A 80 -23.45 2.27 30.60
C GLY A 80 -23.15 2.62 32.05
N LEU A 81 -23.27 3.90 32.43
CA LEU A 81 -22.95 4.43 33.76
C LEU A 81 -24.17 4.46 34.72
N LEU A 82 -25.39 4.18 34.21
CA LEU A 82 -26.61 4.30 35.03
C LEU A 82 -26.66 3.31 36.21
N ARG A 83 -26.03 2.15 36.07
CA ARG A 83 -25.92 1.17 37.17
C ARG A 83 -25.05 1.71 38.32
N ILE A 84 -24.15 2.62 38.02
CA ILE A 84 -23.22 3.24 38.96
C ILE A 84 -23.89 4.47 39.61
N SER A 85 -24.43 5.38 38.80
CA SER A 85 -25.07 6.59 39.25
C SER A 85 -26.39 6.34 39.99
N ARG A 86 -27.12 5.28 39.60
CA ARG A 86 -28.48 4.95 40.09
C ARG A 86 -29.49 6.10 39.88
N LYS A 87 -29.28 6.90 38.85
CA LYS A 87 -30.08 8.09 38.51
C LYS A 87 -30.62 7.95 37.07
N LYS A 88 -31.48 8.90 36.71
CA LYS A 88 -31.95 9.00 35.31
C LYS A 88 -30.82 9.37 34.37
N PRO A 89 -30.89 9.00 33.07
CA PRO A 89 -29.87 9.33 32.10
C PRO A 89 -29.54 10.82 32.03
N GLU A 90 -30.56 11.67 32.04
CA GLU A 90 -30.42 13.13 31.99
C GLU A 90 -29.70 13.68 33.22
N ASP A 91 -30.07 13.21 34.42
CA ASP A 91 -29.46 13.66 35.68
C ASP A 91 -27.98 13.20 35.73
N THR A 92 -27.70 11.96 35.33
CA THR A 92 -26.33 11.43 35.26
C THR A 92 -25.47 12.24 34.29
N ALA A 93 -26.01 12.53 33.09
CA ALA A 93 -25.32 13.33 32.10
C ALA A 93 -25.06 14.77 32.59
N GLN A 94 -26.06 15.38 33.23
CA GLN A 94 -25.95 16.74 33.78
C GLN A 94 -24.87 16.84 34.87
N GLU A 95 -24.84 15.90 35.80
CA GLU A 95 -23.87 15.89 36.90
C GLU A 95 -22.44 15.69 36.37
N ILE A 96 -22.25 14.75 35.48
CA ILE A 96 -20.92 14.48 34.86
C ILE A 96 -20.49 15.71 34.04
N GLY A 97 -21.38 16.28 33.22
CA GLY A 97 -21.09 17.46 32.42
C GLY A 97 -20.71 18.66 33.27
N GLN A 98 -21.45 18.92 34.35
CA GLN A 98 -21.16 20.00 35.28
C GLN A 98 -19.83 19.78 35.99
N TRP A 99 -19.56 18.55 36.46
CA TRP A 99 -18.28 18.25 37.11
C TRP A 99 -17.10 18.47 36.17
N LEU A 100 -17.20 17.97 34.90
CA LEU A 100 -16.16 18.19 33.91
C LEU A 100 -15.91 19.66 33.64
N LYS A 101 -16.96 20.46 33.51
CA LYS A 101 -16.85 21.91 33.29
C LYS A 101 -16.20 22.65 34.46
N ASP A 102 -16.52 22.26 35.70
CA ASP A 102 -16.04 22.97 36.91
C ASP A 102 -14.62 22.53 37.32
N ASN A 103 -14.20 21.29 36.98
CA ASN A 103 -12.95 20.71 37.45
C ASN A 103 -11.89 20.52 36.35
N THR A 104 -12.22 20.84 35.08
CA THR A 104 -11.27 20.73 33.97
C THR A 104 -11.28 21.99 33.10
N SER A 105 -10.21 22.21 32.34
CA SER A 105 -10.16 23.22 31.28
C SER A 105 -10.50 22.64 29.88
N LEU A 106 -11.07 21.43 29.82
CA LEU A 106 -11.34 20.75 28.57
C LEU A 106 -12.58 21.28 27.86
N LEU A 107 -13.58 21.73 28.60
CA LEU A 107 -14.88 22.11 28.06
C LEU A 107 -15.12 23.62 28.09
N GLN A 108 -15.65 24.14 27.00
CA GLN A 108 -16.30 25.46 26.94
C GLN A 108 -17.72 25.38 27.50
N SER A 109 -18.50 24.42 27.06
CA SER A 109 -19.88 24.17 27.44
C SER A 109 -20.26 22.70 27.21
N PHE A 110 -21.46 22.33 27.65
CA PHE A 110 -22.07 21.06 27.34
C PHE A 110 -23.59 21.20 27.27
N ASN A 111 -24.23 20.25 26.58
CA ASN A 111 -25.69 20.11 26.59
C ASN A 111 -26.09 18.65 26.74
N VAL A 112 -27.31 18.43 27.26
CA VAL A 112 -27.84 17.09 27.49
C VAL A 112 -29.09 16.89 26.66
N VAL A 113 -29.10 15.86 25.81
CA VAL A 113 -30.23 15.50 24.97
C VAL A 113 -30.56 14.02 25.16
N LYS A 114 -31.68 13.74 25.83
CA LYS A 114 -32.16 12.33 26.05
C LYS A 114 -31.09 11.38 26.60
N GLY A 115 -30.29 11.85 27.57
CA GLY A 115 -29.23 11.06 28.20
C GLY A 115 -27.94 10.97 27.38
N PHE A 116 -27.81 11.74 26.29
CA PHE A 116 -26.55 11.94 25.59
C PHE A 116 -25.94 13.26 26.07
N LEU A 117 -24.72 13.18 26.58
CA LEU A 117 -23.96 14.36 27.04
C LEU A 117 -23.06 14.84 25.91
N ASN A 118 -23.48 15.91 25.23
CA ASN A 118 -22.72 16.53 24.16
C ASN A 118 -21.75 17.56 24.74
N LEU A 119 -20.47 17.41 24.44
CA LEU A 119 -19.36 18.17 25.00
C LEU A 119 -18.83 19.15 23.95
N VAL A 120 -18.81 20.43 24.28
CA VAL A 120 -18.18 21.49 23.47
C VAL A 120 -16.77 21.70 24.02
N ILE A 121 -15.77 21.31 23.26
CA ILE A 121 -14.35 21.42 23.64
C ILE A 121 -13.92 22.88 23.63
N ALA A 122 -13.12 23.29 24.62
CA ALA A 122 -12.62 24.66 24.69
C ALA A 122 -11.65 24.95 23.52
N PRO A 123 -11.74 26.16 22.89
CA PRO A 123 -10.84 26.54 21.76
C PRO A 123 -9.36 26.42 22.11
N THR A 124 -8.97 26.66 23.35
CA THR A 124 -7.61 26.49 23.85
C THR A 124 -7.06 25.08 23.67
N GLN A 125 -7.92 24.06 23.74
CA GLN A 125 -7.54 22.64 23.54
C GLN A 125 -7.24 22.36 22.07
N TRP A 126 -8.01 22.92 21.15
CA TRP A 126 -7.78 22.79 19.72
C TRP A 126 -6.45 23.42 19.30
N ILE A 127 -6.14 24.61 19.80
CA ILE A 127 -4.88 25.28 19.49
C ILE A 127 -3.70 24.54 20.13
N THR A 128 -3.85 24.02 21.34
CA THR A 128 -2.82 23.17 21.97
C THR A 128 -2.57 21.91 21.12
N LEU A 129 -3.62 21.24 20.68
CA LEU A 129 -3.52 20.06 19.80
C LEU A 129 -2.83 20.41 18.48
N LEU A 130 -3.16 21.55 17.87
CA LEU A 130 -2.50 22.01 16.63
C LEU A 130 -1.00 22.27 16.84
N ASN A 131 -0.62 22.89 17.98
CA ASN A 131 0.79 23.09 18.34
C ASN A 131 1.53 21.77 18.51
N ASP A 132 0.91 20.77 19.17
CA ASP A 132 1.50 19.44 19.35
C ASP A 132 1.69 18.73 18.00
N ILE A 133 0.69 18.83 17.11
CA ILE A 133 0.78 18.30 15.75
C ILE A 133 1.87 19.03 14.97
N ASP A 134 1.97 20.36 15.07
CA ASP A 134 2.97 21.14 14.34
C ASP A 134 4.40 20.76 14.73
N ALA A 135 4.63 20.47 16.00
CA ALA A 135 5.91 20.06 16.54
C ALA A 135 6.35 18.64 16.16
N ASP A 136 5.46 17.82 15.61
CA ASP A 136 5.75 16.44 15.21
C ASP A 136 5.79 16.32 13.67
N ASP A 137 6.99 16.23 13.10
CA ASP A 137 7.19 16.08 11.66
C ASP A 137 6.72 14.72 11.12
N HIS A 138 6.52 13.73 11.98
CA HIS A 138 6.07 12.39 11.67
C HIS A 138 4.70 12.06 12.28
N PHE A 139 3.90 13.10 12.53
CA PHE A 139 2.60 12.94 13.15
C PHE A 139 1.79 11.80 12.53
N GLY A 140 1.28 10.92 13.39
CA GLY A 140 0.47 9.76 12.98
C GLY A 140 1.26 8.55 12.48
N ILE A 141 2.59 8.63 12.36
CA ILE A 141 3.45 7.53 11.90
C ILE A 141 4.23 6.97 13.09
N THR A 142 4.12 5.67 13.30
CA THR A 142 4.94 4.93 14.26
C THR A 142 6.13 4.32 13.51
N LYS A 143 7.35 4.76 13.83
CA LYS A 143 8.57 4.20 13.23
C LYS A 143 8.88 2.81 13.80
N PRO A 144 9.33 1.86 12.98
CA PRO A 144 9.79 0.56 13.46
C PRO A 144 11.09 0.69 14.28
N THR A 145 11.29 -0.25 15.18
CA THR A 145 12.54 -0.46 15.93
C THR A 145 13.17 -1.79 15.53
N GLU A 146 14.37 -2.10 16.02
CA GLU A 146 15.02 -3.39 15.76
C GLU A 146 14.20 -4.58 16.26
N ASP A 147 13.46 -4.41 17.37
CA ASP A 147 12.60 -5.43 17.97
C ASP A 147 11.19 -5.50 17.35
N SER A 148 10.89 -4.63 16.40
CA SER A 148 9.58 -4.62 15.75
C SER A 148 9.35 -5.88 14.92
N PRO A 149 8.10 -6.39 14.84
CA PRO A 149 7.77 -7.53 14.00
C PRO A 149 8.17 -7.31 12.55
N LEU A 150 8.71 -8.37 11.91
CA LEU A 150 9.07 -8.35 10.50
C LEU A 150 7.92 -8.86 9.66
N VAL A 151 7.44 -8.02 8.74
CA VAL A 151 6.42 -8.36 7.76
C VAL A 151 7.06 -8.40 6.38
N MET A 152 6.97 -9.53 5.69
CA MET A 152 7.37 -9.63 4.29
C MET A 152 6.14 -9.46 3.40
N ILE A 153 6.27 -8.63 2.35
CA ILE A 153 5.18 -8.35 1.41
C ILE A 153 5.68 -8.65 0.00
N GLU A 154 5.04 -9.63 -0.65
CA GLU A 154 5.27 -9.97 -2.04
C GLU A 154 4.29 -9.26 -2.96
N TYR A 155 4.81 -8.66 -4.02
CA TYR A 155 4.02 -8.10 -5.11
C TYR A 155 4.79 -8.13 -6.44
N SER A 156 4.13 -7.84 -7.54
CA SER A 156 4.57 -7.89 -8.93
C SER A 156 4.49 -9.27 -9.57
N SER A 157 5.36 -10.20 -9.24
CA SER A 157 5.39 -11.60 -9.71
C SER A 157 5.26 -11.75 -11.24
N PRO A 158 6.10 -11.08 -12.05
CA PRO A 158 5.99 -11.06 -13.49
C PRO A 158 6.57 -12.32 -14.15
N ASN A 159 6.11 -12.62 -15.38
CA ASN A 159 6.72 -13.63 -16.24
C ASN A 159 7.67 -12.97 -17.25
N THR A 160 8.85 -13.52 -17.45
CA THR A 160 9.88 -12.93 -18.32
C THR A 160 9.65 -13.14 -19.83
N ASN A 161 8.45 -13.50 -20.24
CA ASN A 161 8.09 -13.66 -21.65
C ASN A 161 7.27 -12.49 -22.22
N LYS A 162 7.04 -11.43 -21.45
CA LYS A 162 6.24 -10.27 -21.87
C LYS A 162 6.51 -9.08 -20.97
N PRO A 163 6.27 -7.83 -21.45
CA PRO A 163 6.37 -6.63 -20.63
C PRO A 163 5.28 -6.58 -19.54
N LEU A 164 5.46 -5.66 -18.57
CA LEU A 164 4.46 -5.37 -17.56
C LEU A 164 3.25 -4.67 -18.20
N HIS A 165 2.08 -4.83 -17.60
CA HIS A 165 0.82 -4.24 -18.10
C HIS A 165 0.01 -3.65 -16.94
N LEU A 166 -1.11 -2.97 -17.25
CA LEU A 166 -1.97 -2.30 -16.27
C LEU A 166 -2.32 -3.18 -15.05
N GLY A 167 -2.53 -4.49 -15.24
CA GLY A 167 -2.74 -5.42 -14.12
C GLY A 167 -1.55 -5.52 -13.18
N HIS A 168 -0.32 -5.53 -13.72
CA HIS A 168 0.91 -5.48 -12.94
C HIS A 168 1.09 -4.11 -12.27
N VAL A 169 0.75 -3.01 -12.96
CA VAL A 169 0.78 -1.66 -12.38
C VAL A 169 -0.10 -1.61 -11.14
N ARG A 170 -1.35 -2.09 -11.21
CA ARG A 170 -2.24 -2.16 -10.04
C ARG A 170 -1.65 -2.97 -8.90
N ASN A 171 -1.12 -4.16 -9.20
CA ASN A 171 -0.49 -5.03 -8.22
C ASN A 171 0.68 -4.34 -7.52
N ASN A 172 1.59 -3.76 -8.29
CA ASN A 172 2.77 -3.04 -7.80
C ASN A 172 2.41 -1.88 -6.88
N LEU A 173 1.42 -1.06 -7.28
CA LEU A 173 1.00 0.10 -6.50
C LEU A 173 0.27 -0.31 -5.22
N LEU A 174 -0.56 -1.36 -5.25
CA LEU A 174 -1.20 -1.91 -4.06
C LEU A 174 -0.18 -2.48 -3.08
N GLY A 175 0.81 -3.25 -3.58
CA GLY A 175 1.87 -3.81 -2.75
C GLY A 175 2.73 -2.74 -2.10
N TRP A 176 3.12 -1.72 -2.86
CA TRP A 176 3.90 -0.58 -2.35
C TRP A 176 3.14 0.21 -1.29
N ALA A 177 1.89 0.58 -1.56
CA ALA A 177 1.06 1.33 -0.62
C ALA A 177 0.75 0.50 0.65
N LEU A 178 0.53 -0.81 0.51
CA LEU A 178 0.38 -1.71 1.65
C LEU A 178 1.64 -1.74 2.51
N ALA A 179 2.82 -1.83 1.88
CA ALA A 179 4.10 -1.77 2.59
C ALA A 179 4.23 -0.45 3.39
N GLY A 180 3.90 0.68 2.78
CA GLY A 180 3.92 1.99 3.43
C GLY A 180 3.01 2.07 4.66
N VAL A 181 1.75 1.62 4.57
CA VAL A 181 0.83 1.67 5.72
C VAL A 181 1.18 0.65 6.81
N VAL A 182 1.75 -0.51 6.46
CA VAL A 182 2.22 -1.51 7.44
C VAL A 182 3.45 -1.00 8.19
N GLU A 183 4.40 -0.39 7.49
CA GLU A 183 5.60 0.21 8.07
C GLU A 183 5.25 1.39 8.99
N ALA A 184 4.33 2.26 8.56
CA ALA A 184 3.85 3.39 9.35
C ALA A 184 3.16 2.98 10.67
N ASN A 185 2.84 1.71 10.84
CA ASN A 185 2.33 1.10 12.07
C ASN A 185 3.41 0.44 12.94
N GLY A 186 4.68 0.76 12.70
CA GLY A 186 5.80 0.31 13.52
C GLY A 186 6.27 -1.12 13.21
N ASN A 187 5.92 -1.68 12.07
CA ASN A 187 6.47 -2.96 11.61
C ASN A 187 7.71 -2.73 10.75
N ARG A 188 8.71 -3.60 10.85
CA ARG A 188 9.75 -3.70 9.83
C ARG A 188 9.15 -4.38 8.60
N VAL A 189 9.43 -3.85 7.42
CA VAL A 189 8.89 -4.39 6.16
C VAL A 189 10.02 -4.81 5.25
N VAL A 190 9.89 -6.01 4.66
CA VAL A 190 10.72 -6.49 3.55
C VAL A 190 9.81 -6.64 2.34
N LYS A 191 10.09 -5.86 1.30
CA LYS A 191 9.40 -5.93 0.00
C LYS A 191 10.08 -6.96 -0.87
N THR A 192 9.32 -7.91 -1.39
CA THR A 192 9.86 -8.98 -2.22
C THR A 192 9.05 -9.20 -3.48
N ASN A 193 9.69 -9.81 -4.46
CA ASN A 193 9.13 -10.19 -5.73
C ASN A 193 9.57 -11.62 -6.05
N ILE A 194 8.76 -12.38 -6.78
CA ILE A 194 9.18 -13.61 -7.43
C ILE A 194 9.06 -13.44 -8.94
N VAL A 195 10.17 -13.63 -9.65
CA VAL A 195 10.21 -13.53 -11.12
C VAL A 195 10.08 -14.92 -11.71
N ASN A 196 9.06 -15.12 -12.54
CA ASN A 196 8.82 -16.37 -13.26
C ASN A 196 9.66 -16.39 -14.54
N ASP A 197 10.89 -16.84 -14.40
CA ASP A 197 11.94 -16.83 -15.43
C ASP A 197 12.19 -18.17 -16.09
N ARG A 198 11.36 -19.18 -15.79
CA ARG A 198 11.48 -20.53 -16.36
C ARG A 198 10.16 -21.07 -16.91
N GLY A 199 10.24 -22.19 -17.63
CA GLY A 199 9.10 -22.94 -18.11
C GLY A 199 8.85 -22.76 -19.60
N ILE A 200 7.79 -23.43 -20.08
CA ILE A 200 7.50 -23.55 -21.52
C ILE A 200 7.29 -22.21 -22.21
N HIS A 201 6.70 -21.22 -21.50
CA HIS A 201 6.46 -19.88 -22.08
C HIS A 201 7.75 -19.13 -22.38
N ILE A 202 8.77 -19.29 -21.55
CA ILE A 202 10.08 -18.69 -21.76
C ILE A 202 10.78 -19.39 -22.94
N CYS A 203 10.72 -20.73 -23.00
CA CYS A 203 11.27 -21.49 -24.11
C CYS A 203 10.61 -21.14 -25.47
N LYS A 204 9.32 -20.79 -25.49
CA LYS A 204 8.63 -20.29 -26.69
C LYS A 204 9.27 -19.00 -27.22
N SER A 205 9.51 -18.01 -26.37
CA SER A 205 10.18 -16.76 -26.76
C SER A 205 11.62 -17.02 -27.23
N MET A 206 12.36 -17.88 -26.51
CA MET A 206 13.73 -18.26 -26.88
C MET A 206 13.78 -18.93 -28.26
N LEU A 207 12.90 -19.89 -28.52
CA LEU A 207 12.84 -20.60 -29.79
C LEU A 207 12.45 -19.67 -30.93
N ALA A 208 11.48 -18.79 -30.74
CA ALA A 208 11.09 -17.80 -31.74
C ALA A 208 12.24 -16.85 -32.07
N TRP A 209 12.99 -16.38 -31.05
CA TRP A 209 14.16 -15.54 -31.28
C TRP A 209 15.25 -16.27 -32.10
N LEU A 210 15.52 -17.54 -31.78
CA LEU A 210 16.47 -18.35 -32.55
C LEU A 210 16.05 -18.52 -34.02
N LYS A 211 14.76 -18.79 -34.28
CA LYS A 211 14.25 -19.06 -35.64
C LYS A 211 14.03 -17.79 -36.46
N TYR A 212 13.62 -16.71 -35.86
CA TYR A 212 13.12 -15.52 -36.58
C TYR A 212 13.86 -14.23 -36.23
N GLY A 213 14.70 -14.22 -35.18
CA GLY A 213 15.30 -13.01 -34.64
C GLY A 213 16.58 -12.53 -35.33
N ASN A 214 17.23 -13.40 -36.14
CA ASN A 214 18.47 -13.08 -36.86
C ASN A 214 19.54 -12.39 -35.99
N GLY A 215 19.59 -12.72 -34.68
CA GLY A 215 20.54 -12.13 -33.74
C GLY A 215 20.18 -10.75 -33.23
N GLU A 216 18.94 -10.27 -33.39
CA GLU A 216 18.44 -9.00 -32.89
C GLU A 216 18.62 -8.88 -31.37
N THR A 217 19.02 -7.71 -30.88
CA THR A 217 19.21 -7.39 -29.47
C THR A 217 18.47 -6.10 -29.11
N PRO A 218 18.26 -5.79 -27.83
CA PRO A 218 17.70 -4.49 -27.43
C PRO A 218 18.47 -3.30 -28.05
N GLN A 219 19.79 -3.38 -28.09
CA GLN A 219 20.65 -2.33 -28.64
C GLN A 219 20.50 -2.19 -30.16
N SER A 220 20.39 -3.32 -30.91
CA SER A 220 20.25 -3.27 -32.36
C SER A 220 18.85 -2.88 -32.83
N SER A 221 17.81 -3.21 -32.03
CA SER A 221 16.43 -2.89 -32.36
C SER A 221 15.97 -1.52 -31.82
N GLY A 222 16.68 -0.96 -30.84
CA GLY A 222 16.25 0.22 -30.10
C GLY A 222 15.02 -0.05 -29.19
N LYS A 223 14.65 -1.31 -28.98
CA LYS A 223 13.55 -1.70 -28.12
C LYS A 223 14.04 -2.08 -26.73
N LYS A 224 13.23 -1.78 -25.73
CA LYS A 224 13.43 -2.27 -24.36
C LYS A 224 13.39 -3.81 -24.32
N GLY A 225 14.20 -4.42 -23.46
CA GLY A 225 14.42 -5.86 -23.50
C GLY A 225 13.17 -6.72 -23.29
N ASP A 226 12.30 -6.37 -22.35
CA ASP A 226 11.04 -7.07 -22.08
C ASP A 226 10.03 -6.93 -23.24
N HIS A 227 10.01 -5.78 -23.93
CA HIS A 227 9.22 -5.56 -25.15
C HIS A 227 9.73 -6.43 -26.29
N LEU A 228 11.05 -6.48 -26.51
CA LEU A 228 11.66 -7.32 -27.54
C LEU A 228 11.31 -8.80 -27.34
N ILE A 229 11.45 -9.29 -26.12
CA ILE A 229 11.10 -10.69 -25.79
C ILE A 229 9.60 -10.94 -25.91
N GLY A 230 8.77 -9.96 -25.54
CA GLY A 230 7.32 -10.00 -25.74
C GLY A 230 6.93 -10.15 -27.22
N ASP A 231 7.59 -9.43 -28.11
CA ASP A 231 7.37 -9.55 -29.57
C ASP A 231 7.67 -10.97 -30.06
N TYR A 232 8.74 -11.60 -29.58
CA TYR A 232 9.04 -13.00 -29.93
C TYR A 232 8.06 -13.99 -29.31
N TYR A 233 7.49 -13.71 -28.15
CA TYR A 233 6.40 -14.52 -27.60
C TYR A 233 5.15 -14.47 -28.50
N VAL A 234 4.79 -13.30 -29.00
CA VAL A 234 3.69 -13.11 -29.95
C VAL A 234 4.00 -13.76 -31.30
N ALA A 235 5.25 -13.63 -31.78
CA ALA A 235 5.69 -14.27 -33.01
C ALA A 235 5.58 -15.81 -32.93
N PHE A 236 5.99 -16.41 -31.80
CA PHE A 236 5.79 -17.84 -31.57
C PHE A 236 4.32 -18.23 -31.71
N ASP A 237 3.41 -17.53 -31.01
CA ASP A 237 1.98 -17.86 -31.02
C ASP A 237 1.39 -17.75 -32.43
N LYS A 238 1.79 -16.76 -33.22
CA LYS A 238 1.37 -16.56 -34.61
C LYS A 238 1.80 -17.75 -35.50
N HIS A 239 3.08 -18.13 -35.42
CA HIS A 239 3.59 -19.28 -36.21
C HIS A 239 2.99 -20.61 -35.76
N TYR A 240 2.85 -20.81 -34.45
CA TYR A 240 2.22 -21.99 -33.87
C TYR A 240 0.77 -22.16 -34.34
N ARG A 241 -0.04 -21.10 -34.31
CA ARG A 241 -1.44 -21.15 -34.78
C ARG A 241 -1.54 -21.45 -36.26
N ALA A 242 -0.63 -20.92 -37.10
CA ALA A 242 -0.58 -21.22 -38.52
C ALA A 242 -0.26 -22.69 -38.76
N GLU A 243 0.76 -23.21 -38.08
CA GLU A 243 1.17 -24.63 -38.18
C GLU A 243 0.06 -25.59 -37.71
N VAL A 244 -0.58 -25.29 -36.56
CA VAL A 244 -1.72 -26.09 -36.06
C VAL A 244 -2.86 -26.11 -37.07
N LYS A 245 -3.17 -24.98 -37.71
CA LYS A 245 -4.22 -24.92 -38.74
C LYS A 245 -3.91 -25.76 -39.97
N GLU A 246 -2.65 -25.78 -40.43
CA GLU A 246 -2.22 -26.62 -41.54
C GLU A 246 -2.29 -28.10 -41.20
N LEU A 247 -1.80 -28.49 -40.01
CA LEU A 247 -1.86 -29.88 -39.54
C LEU A 247 -3.30 -30.33 -39.31
N GLN A 248 -4.16 -29.50 -38.76
CA GLN A 248 -5.59 -29.79 -38.56
C GLN A 248 -6.27 -30.05 -39.92
N ALA A 249 -6.04 -29.19 -40.90
CA ALA A 249 -6.59 -29.39 -42.25
C ALA A 249 -6.12 -30.72 -42.88
N LYS A 250 -4.85 -31.09 -42.69
CA LYS A 250 -4.30 -32.36 -43.14
C LYS A 250 -5.00 -33.54 -42.46
N PHE A 251 -5.14 -33.54 -41.13
CA PHE A 251 -5.78 -34.65 -40.41
C PHE A 251 -7.29 -34.76 -40.71
N MET A 252 -7.98 -33.65 -40.98
CA MET A 252 -9.36 -33.67 -41.43
C MET A 252 -9.47 -34.29 -42.84
N ALA A 253 -8.52 -34.01 -43.74
CA ALA A 253 -8.46 -34.64 -45.06
C ALA A 253 -8.16 -36.15 -44.98
N GLU A 254 -7.52 -36.61 -43.91
CA GLU A 254 -7.28 -38.04 -43.60
C GLU A 254 -8.52 -38.70 -42.95
N GLY A 255 -9.64 -37.98 -42.77
CA GLY A 255 -10.91 -38.49 -42.26
C GLY A 255 -11.17 -38.30 -40.78
N MET A 256 -10.38 -37.48 -40.08
CA MET A 256 -10.56 -37.18 -38.68
C MET A 256 -11.64 -36.07 -38.50
N ASN A 257 -12.41 -36.14 -37.43
CA ASN A 257 -13.32 -35.03 -37.08
C ASN A 257 -12.55 -33.78 -36.65
N GLU A 258 -13.20 -32.64 -36.64
CA GLU A 258 -12.56 -31.33 -36.40
C GLU A 258 -11.89 -31.24 -35.02
N GLU A 259 -12.56 -31.74 -33.95
CA GLU A 259 -12.09 -31.65 -32.55
C GLU A 259 -10.84 -32.54 -32.36
N ASP A 260 -10.90 -33.80 -32.81
CA ASP A 260 -9.77 -34.73 -32.72
C ASP A 260 -8.60 -34.28 -33.61
N ALA A 261 -8.88 -33.78 -34.82
CA ALA A 261 -7.87 -33.25 -35.73
C ALA A 261 -7.14 -32.04 -35.09
N LYS A 262 -7.87 -31.15 -34.42
CA LYS A 262 -7.28 -30.03 -33.72
C LYS A 262 -6.42 -30.48 -32.54
N ALA A 263 -6.95 -31.34 -31.67
CA ALA A 263 -6.22 -31.87 -30.50
C ALA A 263 -4.93 -32.57 -30.92
N LYS A 264 -4.99 -33.36 -32.01
CA LYS A 264 -3.82 -34.04 -32.61
C LYS A 264 -2.83 -33.02 -33.19
N ALA A 265 -3.29 -32.00 -33.92
CA ALA A 265 -2.46 -30.95 -34.49
C ALA A 265 -1.71 -30.14 -33.40
N GLU A 266 -2.39 -29.78 -32.31
CA GLU A 266 -1.77 -29.10 -31.16
C GLU A 266 -0.68 -29.97 -30.50
N LYS A 267 -0.90 -31.28 -30.39
CA LYS A 267 0.05 -32.23 -29.80
C LYS A 267 1.24 -32.52 -30.70
N GLU A 268 1.01 -32.64 -32.03
CA GLU A 268 2.01 -33.01 -33.02
C GLU A 268 2.71 -31.81 -33.69
N SER A 269 2.39 -30.58 -33.29
CA SER A 269 3.05 -29.36 -33.77
C SER A 269 4.58 -29.45 -33.56
N PRO A 270 5.40 -29.44 -34.62
CA PRO A 270 6.85 -29.43 -34.52
C PRO A 270 7.38 -28.27 -33.71
N LEU A 271 6.82 -27.08 -33.89
CA LEU A 271 7.23 -25.88 -33.14
C LEU A 271 7.02 -26.04 -31.63
N MET A 272 5.89 -26.65 -31.23
CA MET A 272 5.62 -26.90 -29.81
C MET A 272 6.53 -28.02 -29.26
N GLN A 273 6.78 -29.07 -30.05
CA GLN A 273 7.69 -30.14 -29.65
C GLN A 273 9.13 -29.65 -29.49
N GLU A 274 9.61 -28.75 -30.34
CA GLU A 274 10.93 -28.12 -30.20
C GLU A 274 10.99 -27.26 -28.93
N ALA A 275 9.92 -26.49 -28.60
CA ALA A 275 9.87 -25.72 -27.36
C ALA A 275 9.90 -26.62 -26.12
N HIS A 276 9.20 -27.76 -26.14
CA HIS A 276 9.29 -28.76 -25.07
C HIS A 276 10.69 -29.40 -24.98
N ALA A 277 11.29 -29.74 -26.10
CA ALA A 277 12.66 -30.27 -26.12
C ALA A 277 13.67 -29.25 -25.56
N MET A 278 13.48 -27.96 -25.83
CA MET A 278 14.30 -26.91 -25.25
C MET A 278 14.12 -26.83 -23.74
N LEU A 279 12.90 -26.97 -23.21
CA LEU A 279 12.65 -27.00 -21.75
C LEU A 279 13.36 -28.21 -21.10
N VAL A 280 13.29 -29.39 -21.70
CA VAL A 280 14.00 -30.59 -21.22
C VAL A 280 15.52 -30.36 -21.19
N LYS A 281 16.10 -29.76 -22.23
CA LYS A 281 17.52 -29.38 -22.26
C LYS A 281 17.85 -28.35 -21.14
N TRP A 282 16.97 -27.36 -20.94
CA TRP A 282 17.15 -26.40 -19.88
C TRP A 282 17.20 -27.05 -18.48
N GLU A 283 16.29 -28.02 -18.23
CA GLU A 283 16.24 -28.78 -16.96
C GLU A 283 17.46 -29.72 -16.81
N ALA A 284 17.98 -30.23 -17.91
CA ALA A 284 19.23 -31.03 -17.97
C ALA A 284 20.51 -30.18 -17.84
N ASN A 285 20.39 -28.87 -17.65
CA ASN A 285 21.51 -27.91 -17.57
C ASN A 285 22.37 -27.86 -18.87
N ASP A 286 21.74 -28.03 -20.05
CA ASP A 286 22.43 -27.85 -21.32
C ASP A 286 23.07 -26.47 -21.41
N PRO A 287 24.39 -26.36 -21.63
CA PRO A 287 25.13 -25.10 -21.51
C PRO A 287 24.70 -24.05 -22.56
N GLU A 288 24.34 -24.47 -23.77
CA GLU A 288 23.91 -23.54 -24.84
C GLU A 288 22.54 -22.97 -24.54
N VAL A 289 21.59 -23.83 -24.15
CA VAL A 289 20.23 -23.42 -23.80
C VAL A 289 20.25 -22.52 -22.53
N ARG A 290 21.08 -22.86 -21.54
CA ARG A 290 21.25 -22.03 -20.33
C ARG A 290 21.90 -20.68 -20.61
N ALA A 291 22.85 -20.62 -21.53
CA ALA A 291 23.48 -19.35 -21.93
C ALA A 291 22.48 -18.43 -22.65
N LEU A 292 21.69 -18.98 -23.57
CA LEU A 292 20.64 -18.23 -24.26
C LEU A 292 19.57 -17.73 -23.27
N TRP A 293 19.08 -18.63 -22.42
CA TRP A 293 18.10 -18.31 -21.39
C TRP A 293 18.58 -17.16 -20.48
N ARG A 294 19.82 -17.23 -20.02
CA ARG A 294 20.41 -16.19 -19.16
C ARG A 294 20.48 -14.84 -19.88
N LYS A 295 21.01 -14.85 -21.11
CA LYS A 295 21.12 -13.65 -21.95
C LYS A 295 19.76 -12.96 -22.16
N MET A 296 18.73 -13.73 -22.50
CA MET A 296 17.41 -13.16 -22.78
C MET A 296 16.68 -12.69 -21.52
N ASN A 297 16.82 -13.40 -20.39
CA ASN A 297 16.25 -12.95 -19.13
C ASN A 297 16.95 -11.69 -18.58
N GLU A 298 18.27 -11.54 -18.75
CA GLU A 298 18.99 -10.31 -18.39
C GLU A 298 18.38 -9.09 -19.09
N TRP A 299 18.04 -9.17 -20.37
CA TRP A 299 17.36 -8.10 -21.10
C TRP A 299 15.98 -7.77 -20.51
N VAL A 300 15.24 -8.80 -20.08
CA VAL A 300 13.91 -8.60 -19.48
C VAL A 300 14.04 -7.99 -18.08
N TYR A 301 15.02 -8.41 -17.28
CA TYR A 301 15.25 -7.87 -15.95
C TYR A 301 15.61 -6.38 -16.00
N GLU A 302 16.49 -5.98 -16.93
CA GLU A 302 16.80 -4.56 -17.18
C GLU A 302 15.53 -3.78 -17.56
N GLY A 303 14.69 -4.34 -18.44
CA GLY A 303 13.42 -3.72 -18.82
C GLY A 303 12.44 -3.58 -17.66
N PHE A 304 12.30 -4.58 -16.81
CA PHE A 304 11.45 -4.50 -15.61
C PHE A 304 11.96 -3.45 -14.63
N ASP A 305 13.27 -3.34 -14.43
CA ASP A 305 13.86 -2.34 -13.54
C ASP A 305 13.55 -0.91 -14.01
N GLU A 306 13.55 -0.64 -15.32
CA GLU A 306 13.13 0.64 -15.87
C GLU A 306 11.67 0.95 -15.54
N THR A 307 10.76 0.00 -15.74
CA THR A 307 9.35 0.16 -15.40
C THR A 307 9.13 0.36 -13.90
N TYR A 308 9.83 -0.42 -13.04
CA TYR A 308 9.73 -0.25 -11.59
C TYR A 308 10.21 1.13 -11.13
N LYS A 309 11.31 1.64 -11.70
CA LYS A 309 11.80 2.99 -11.43
C LYS A 309 10.78 4.05 -11.85
N ALA A 310 10.17 3.90 -13.04
CA ALA A 310 9.13 4.81 -13.51
C ALA A 310 7.89 4.80 -12.60
N LEU A 311 7.49 3.64 -12.09
CA LEU A 311 6.40 3.50 -11.12
C LEU A 311 6.79 3.98 -9.71
N GLY A 312 8.07 4.16 -9.41
CA GLY A 312 8.56 4.48 -8.06
C GLY A 312 8.35 3.34 -7.07
N VAL A 313 8.51 2.09 -7.50
CA VAL A 313 8.46 0.89 -6.67
C VAL A 313 9.82 0.17 -6.67
N SER A 314 10.13 -0.55 -5.60
CA SER A 314 11.38 -1.29 -5.45
C SER A 314 11.22 -2.50 -4.56
N PHE A 315 12.21 -3.39 -4.58
CA PHE A 315 12.24 -4.62 -3.79
C PHE A 315 13.53 -4.70 -2.98
N ASP A 316 13.43 -5.21 -1.77
CA ASP A 316 14.57 -5.46 -0.90
C ASP A 316 15.23 -6.82 -1.24
N LYS A 317 14.42 -7.76 -1.76
CA LYS A 317 14.88 -9.07 -2.23
C LYS A 317 14.03 -9.55 -3.41
N ILE A 318 14.70 -10.02 -4.45
CA ILE A 318 14.05 -10.68 -5.60
C ILE A 318 14.37 -12.16 -5.53
N TYR A 319 13.36 -13.00 -5.69
CA TYR A 319 13.48 -14.45 -5.88
C TYR A 319 13.19 -14.80 -7.34
N TYR A 320 13.84 -15.86 -7.81
CA TYR A 320 13.67 -16.35 -9.17
C TYR A 320 13.13 -17.77 -9.13
N GLU A 321 12.14 -18.06 -9.95
CA GLU A 321 11.54 -19.39 -10.02
C GLU A 321 12.56 -20.45 -10.41
N SER A 322 13.55 -20.08 -11.25
CA SER A 322 14.67 -20.94 -11.65
C SER A 322 15.53 -21.41 -10.46
N ASP A 323 15.52 -20.72 -9.32
CA ASP A 323 16.26 -21.08 -8.11
C ASP A 323 15.36 -21.83 -7.10
N THR A 324 14.07 -21.47 -7.03
CA THR A 324 13.18 -21.94 -5.95
C THR A 324 12.53 -23.29 -6.21
N TYR A 325 12.38 -23.71 -7.49
CA TYR A 325 11.62 -24.90 -7.86
C TYR A 325 12.20 -26.22 -7.30
N LEU A 326 13.52 -26.32 -7.16
CA LEU A 326 14.19 -27.51 -6.62
C LEU A 326 13.91 -27.68 -5.12
N VAL A 327 13.84 -26.57 -4.37
CA VAL A 327 13.55 -26.59 -2.93
C VAL A 327 12.13 -27.07 -2.68
N GLY A 328 11.18 -26.67 -3.53
CA GLY A 328 9.81 -27.13 -3.45
C GLY A 328 9.68 -28.63 -3.72
N LYS A 329 10.38 -29.15 -4.73
CA LYS A 329 10.40 -30.59 -5.04
C LYS A 329 10.94 -31.39 -3.85
N GLN A 330 12.03 -30.95 -3.25
CA GLN A 330 12.58 -31.59 -2.06
C GLN A 330 11.57 -31.60 -0.90
N ALA A 331 10.88 -30.50 -0.63
CA ALA A 331 9.86 -30.42 0.41
C ALA A 331 8.69 -31.38 0.18
N VAL A 332 8.28 -31.57 -1.07
CA VAL A 332 7.22 -32.55 -1.44
C VAL A 332 7.70 -34.00 -1.23
N GLU A 333 8.92 -34.32 -1.61
CA GLU A 333 9.51 -35.66 -1.37
C GLU A 333 9.68 -35.94 0.14
N GLU A 334 10.07 -34.95 0.93
CA GLU A 334 10.09 -35.06 2.41
C GLU A 334 8.67 -35.33 2.97
N GLY A 335 7.65 -34.64 2.45
CA GLY A 335 6.25 -34.85 2.83
C GLY A 335 5.75 -36.24 2.42
N LEU A 336 6.13 -36.75 1.26
CA LEU A 336 5.82 -38.09 0.79
C LEU A 336 6.45 -39.15 1.72
N SER A 337 7.73 -38.98 2.09
CA SER A 337 8.42 -39.89 3.01
C SER A 337 7.80 -39.96 4.41
N LYS A 338 7.16 -38.86 4.85
CA LYS A 338 6.43 -38.77 6.13
C LYS A 338 4.98 -39.24 6.05
N GLY A 339 4.51 -39.70 4.87
CA GLY A 339 3.12 -40.14 4.65
C GLY A 339 2.09 -39.01 4.66
N LEU A 340 2.53 -37.75 4.49
CA LEU A 340 1.64 -36.57 4.39
C LEU A 340 1.02 -36.45 3.00
N PHE A 341 1.71 -36.99 1.99
CA PHE A 341 1.33 -37.02 0.58
C PHE A 341 1.33 -38.48 0.09
N PHE A 342 0.72 -38.74 -1.05
CA PHE A 342 0.66 -40.07 -1.63
C PHE A 342 0.98 -40.05 -3.12
N ARG A 343 1.42 -41.20 -3.65
CA ARG A 343 1.75 -41.38 -5.06
C ARG A 343 0.63 -42.20 -5.74
N LYS A 344 0.14 -41.72 -6.87
CA LYS A 344 -0.81 -42.46 -7.69
C LYS A 344 -0.08 -43.49 -8.60
N GLU A 345 -0.84 -44.40 -9.22
CA GLU A 345 -0.30 -45.45 -10.08
C GLU A 345 0.50 -44.92 -11.29
N ASP A 346 0.13 -43.73 -11.78
CA ASP A 346 0.83 -43.05 -12.88
C ASP A 346 2.17 -42.39 -12.44
N GLY A 347 2.53 -42.49 -11.16
CA GLY A 347 3.73 -41.89 -10.57
C GLY A 347 3.59 -40.47 -10.05
N SER A 348 2.47 -39.80 -10.28
CA SER A 348 2.21 -38.43 -9.79
C SER A 348 2.04 -38.40 -8.26
N VAL A 349 2.42 -37.26 -7.64
CA VAL A 349 2.33 -37.06 -6.19
C VAL A 349 1.20 -36.08 -5.86
N TRP A 350 0.34 -36.44 -4.92
CA TRP A 350 -0.86 -35.72 -4.55
C TRP A 350 -0.97 -35.53 -3.03
N ALA A 351 -1.64 -34.45 -2.62
CA ALA A 351 -2.09 -34.21 -1.26
C ALA A 351 -3.61 -34.43 -1.18
N ASP A 352 -4.06 -35.25 -0.23
CA ASP A 352 -5.49 -35.38 0.11
C ASP A 352 -5.89 -34.25 1.07
N LEU A 353 -6.75 -33.34 0.61
CA LEU A 353 -7.28 -32.22 1.39
C LEU A 353 -8.79 -32.38 1.69
N THR A 354 -9.36 -33.56 1.47
CA THR A 354 -10.80 -33.82 1.63
C THR A 354 -11.27 -33.59 3.05
N LYS A 355 -10.42 -33.85 4.06
CA LYS A 355 -10.69 -33.55 5.48
C LYS A 355 -10.77 -32.05 5.79
N ASP A 356 -10.17 -31.20 4.95
CA ASP A 356 -10.24 -29.74 5.04
C ASP A 356 -11.38 -29.16 4.18
N GLY A 357 -12.22 -30.03 3.58
CA GLY A 357 -13.32 -29.65 2.70
C GLY A 357 -12.86 -29.19 1.30
N LEU A 358 -11.67 -29.62 0.87
CA LEU A 358 -11.06 -29.27 -0.43
C LEU A 358 -10.81 -30.54 -1.24
N ASP A 359 -10.49 -30.38 -2.53
CA ASP A 359 -10.16 -31.50 -3.43
C ASP A 359 -8.72 -31.99 -3.21
N GLU A 360 -8.40 -33.19 -3.74
CA GLU A 360 -7.03 -33.65 -3.86
C GLU A 360 -6.21 -32.67 -4.72
N LYS A 361 -4.99 -32.38 -4.30
CA LYS A 361 -4.11 -31.43 -4.99
C LYS A 361 -2.86 -32.10 -5.55
N LEU A 362 -2.66 -31.96 -6.86
CA LEU A 362 -1.43 -32.38 -7.53
C LEU A 362 -0.24 -31.53 -7.05
N LEU A 363 0.85 -32.21 -6.69
CA LEU A 363 2.11 -31.61 -6.27
C LEU A 363 3.25 -31.89 -7.26
N LEU A 364 3.39 -33.13 -7.74
CA LEU A 364 4.33 -33.49 -8.81
C LEU A 364 3.61 -34.27 -9.91
N ARG A 365 3.92 -33.98 -11.17
CA ARG A 365 3.39 -34.74 -12.30
C ARG A 365 4.01 -36.11 -12.37
N ALA A 366 3.47 -36.99 -13.23
CA ALA A 366 3.94 -38.36 -13.45
C ALA A 366 5.43 -38.43 -13.87
N ASP A 367 5.90 -37.45 -14.63
CA ASP A 367 7.29 -37.29 -15.03
C ASP A 367 8.20 -36.69 -13.93
N GLY A 368 7.66 -36.43 -12.73
CA GLY A 368 8.37 -35.84 -11.62
C GLY A 368 8.58 -34.32 -11.71
N THR A 369 7.96 -33.64 -12.69
CA THR A 369 8.04 -32.18 -12.80
C THR A 369 7.13 -31.48 -11.81
N SER A 370 7.58 -30.31 -11.32
CA SER A 370 6.86 -29.49 -10.35
C SER A 370 5.65 -28.78 -10.97
N VAL A 371 4.63 -28.54 -10.16
CA VAL A 371 3.53 -27.62 -10.47
C VAL A 371 3.69 -26.32 -9.66
N TYR A 372 2.89 -25.28 -9.94
CA TYR A 372 2.96 -23.99 -9.23
C TYR A 372 2.91 -24.15 -7.71
N MET A 373 2.04 -25.00 -7.17
CA MET A 373 1.94 -25.25 -5.72
C MET A 373 3.28 -25.72 -5.12
N THR A 374 4.00 -26.58 -5.81
CA THR A 374 5.32 -27.05 -5.36
C THR A 374 6.36 -25.94 -5.33
N GLN A 375 6.31 -25.07 -6.33
CA GLN A 375 7.21 -23.91 -6.42
C GLN A 375 6.96 -22.93 -5.27
N ASP A 376 5.67 -22.66 -4.96
CA ASP A 376 5.30 -21.75 -3.86
C ASP A 376 5.69 -22.30 -2.49
N ILE A 377 5.58 -23.62 -2.27
CA ILE A 377 6.12 -24.28 -1.07
C ILE A 377 7.64 -24.03 -0.94
N GLY A 378 8.39 -24.20 -2.02
CA GLY A 378 9.82 -23.96 -2.05
C GLY A 378 10.19 -22.51 -1.78
N THR A 379 9.52 -21.59 -2.44
CA THR A 379 9.73 -20.15 -2.28
C THR A 379 9.40 -19.71 -0.85
N ALA A 380 8.29 -20.16 -0.28
CA ALA A 380 7.93 -19.87 1.11
C ALA A 380 9.00 -20.38 2.09
N LYS A 381 9.47 -21.63 1.92
CA LYS A 381 10.54 -22.21 2.74
C LYS A 381 11.81 -21.35 2.71
N LEU A 382 12.26 -20.93 1.53
CA LEU A 382 13.47 -20.08 1.38
C LEU A 382 13.30 -18.73 2.06
N ARG A 383 12.16 -18.08 1.92
CA ARG A 383 11.88 -16.77 2.53
C ARG A 383 12.00 -16.80 4.06
N PHE A 384 11.43 -17.82 4.69
CA PHE A 384 11.51 -17.99 6.14
C PHE A 384 12.90 -18.47 6.61
N GLN A 385 13.75 -18.99 5.71
CA GLN A 385 15.17 -19.25 5.99
C GLN A 385 16.00 -17.97 5.88
N ASP A 386 15.71 -17.12 4.89
CA ASP A 386 16.47 -15.87 4.65
C ASP A 386 16.15 -14.79 5.69
N PHE A 387 14.91 -14.75 6.20
CA PHE A 387 14.43 -13.70 7.10
C PHE A 387 13.62 -14.27 8.27
N PRO A 388 13.75 -13.71 9.50
CA PRO A 388 12.94 -14.07 10.65
C PRO A 388 11.52 -13.45 10.54
N ILE A 389 10.73 -13.94 9.59
CA ILE A 389 9.42 -13.38 9.23
C ILE A 389 8.39 -13.72 10.32
N ASN A 390 7.69 -12.70 10.83
CA ASN A 390 6.55 -12.88 11.72
C ASN A 390 5.23 -13.00 10.93
N LYS A 391 5.15 -12.37 9.75
CA LYS A 391 3.98 -12.42 8.87
C LYS A 391 4.40 -12.30 7.41
N MET A 392 3.84 -13.14 6.56
CA MET A 392 4.01 -13.10 5.11
C MET A 392 2.71 -12.67 4.44
N ILE A 393 2.75 -11.63 3.60
CA ILE A 393 1.60 -11.13 2.85
C ILE A 393 1.88 -11.28 1.35
N TYR A 394 0.97 -11.95 0.66
CA TYR A 394 0.98 -12.12 -0.80
C TYR A 394 -0.07 -11.20 -1.42
N VAL A 395 0.38 -10.24 -2.23
CA VAL A 395 -0.50 -9.32 -2.98
C VAL A 395 -0.81 -9.95 -4.32
N VAL A 396 -1.92 -10.66 -4.41
CA VAL A 396 -2.29 -11.46 -5.61
C VAL A 396 -3.78 -11.32 -5.89
N GLY A 397 -4.17 -11.43 -7.18
CA GLY A 397 -5.56 -11.33 -7.61
C GLY A 397 -6.48 -12.37 -6.96
N ASN A 398 -7.76 -12.04 -6.84
CA ASN A 398 -8.76 -12.86 -6.17
C ASN A 398 -9.02 -14.22 -6.84
N GLU A 399 -8.57 -14.40 -8.09
CA GLU A 399 -8.61 -15.67 -8.80
C GLU A 399 -7.77 -16.76 -8.11
N GLN A 400 -6.80 -16.37 -7.26
CA GLN A 400 -5.88 -17.26 -6.54
C GLN A 400 -6.31 -17.56 -5.09
N ASN A 401 -7.52 -17.16 -4.64
CA ASN A 401 -7.98 -17.39 -3.27
C ASN A 401 -7.86 -18.86 -2.84
N TYR A 402 -8.33 -19.77 -3.70
CA TYR A 402 -8.24 -21.21 -3.46
C TYR A 402 -6.79 -21.70 -3.36
N HIS A 403 -5.92 -21.20 -4.22
CA HIS A 403 -4.51 -21.57 -4.24
C HIS A 403 -3.79 -21.24 -2.92
N PHE A 404 -3.99 -20.02 -2.38
CA PHE A 404 -3.37 -19.62 -1.11
C PHE A 404 -3.96 -20.32 0.10
N GLN A 405 -5.25 -20.68 0.07
CA GLN A 405 -5.84 -21.51 1.10
C GLN A 405 -5.16 -22.90 1.14
N VAL A 406 -4.99 -23.53 -0.01
CA VAL A 406 -4.29 -24.81 -0.15
C VAL A 406 -2.83 -24.70 0.31
N LEU A 407 -2.11 -23.64 -0.11
CA LEU A 407 -0.71 -23.42 0.26
C LEU A 407 -0.54 -23.35 1.78
N SER A 408 -1.38 -22.59 2.48
CA SER A 408 -1.34 -22.46 3.94
C SER A 408 -1.52 -23.82 4.65
N ILE A 409 -2.48 -24.63 4.18
CA ILE A 409 -2.74 -25.98 4.74
C ILE A 409 -1.55 -26.91 4.50
N LEU A 410 -0.97 -26.91 3.30
CA LEU A 410 0.16 -27.77 2.97
C LEU A 410 1.40 -27.42 3.78
N LEU A 411 1.67 -26.14 3.99
CA LEU A 411 2.80 -25.67 4.80
C LEU A 411 2.62 -26.07 6.28
N ASP A 412 1.42 -25.95 6.83
CA ASP A 412 1.11 -26.39 8.19
C ASP A 412 1.30 -27.91 8.34
N ARG A 413 0.81 -28.72 7.38
CA ARG A 413 0.99 -30.18 7.36
C ARG A 413 2.46 -30.60 7.24
N LEU A 414 3.27 -29.85 6.51
CA LEU A 414 4.72 -30.08 6.41
C LEU A 414 5.47 -29.77 7.70
N GLY A 415 4.76 -29.19 8.70
CA GLY A 415 5.32 -28.84 10.00
C GLY A 415 5.90 -27.44 10.07
N PHE A 416 5.57 -26.58 9.12
CA PHE A 416 5.94 -25.17 9.16
C PHE A 416 4.90 -24.38 9.93
N GLU A 417 5.14 -24.13 11.23
CA GLU A 417 4.23 -23.40 12.13
C GLU A 417 3.83 -22.02 11.58
N TRP A 418 4.71 -21.40 10.81
CA TRP A 418 4.47 -20.13 10.14
C TRP A 418 3.51 -20.23 8.93
N GLY A 419 3.13 -21.42 8.48
CA GLY A 419 2.13 -21.61 7.42
C GLY A 419 0.81 -20.89 7.70
N LYS A 420 0.40 -20.80 8.98
CA LYS A 420 -0.79 -20.05 9.45
C LYS A 420 -0.60 -18.53 9.47
N SER A 421 0.64 -18.04 9.35
CA SER A 421 0.96 -16.60 9.30
C SER A 421 0.89 -16.02 7.89
N LEU A 422 0.52 -16.81 6.89
CA LEU A 422 0.36 -16.36 5.51
C LEU A 422 -0.95 -15.58 5.38
N VAL A 423 -0.86 -14.42 4.73
CA VAL A 423 -2.01 -13.58 4.43
C VAL A 423 -2.08 -13.40 2.92
N HIS A 424 -3.18 -13.78 2.31
CA HIS A 424 -3.49 -13.42 0.94
C HIS A 424 -4.21 -12.07 0.94
N PHE A 425 -3.47 -11.01 0.55
CA PHE A 425 -4.07 -9.72 0.23
C PHE A 425 -4.68 -9.83 -1.16
N SER A 426 -5.94 -10.30 -1.17
CA SER A 426 -6.70 -10.54 -2.39
C SER A 426 -7.24 -9.23 -2.96
N TYR A 427 -7.02 -8.98 -4.27
CA TYR A 427 -7.54 -7.79 -4.93
C TYR A 427 -8.32 -8.13 -6.21
N GLY A 428 -9.28 -7.25 -6.55
CA GLY A 428 -10.11 -7.38 -7.74
C GLY A 428 -9.37 -6.94 -9.01
N MET A 429 -9.91 -7.31 -10.17
CA MET A 429 -9.31 -7.00 -11.46
C MET A 429 -9.46 -5.53 -11.84
N VAL A 430 -8.53 -5.04 -12.67
CA VAL A 430 -8.65 -3.76 -13.35
C VAL A 430 -8.97 -4.01 -14.82
N GLU A 431 -9.97 -3.31 -15.32
CA GLU A 431 -10.43 -3.41 -16.70
C GLU A 431 -10.38 -2.04 -17.37
N LEU A 432 -10.39 -2.03 -18.69
CA LEU A 432 -10.53 -0.82 -19.49
C LEU A 432 -11.99 -0.64 -19.93
N PRO A 433 -12.41 0.60 -20.26
CA PRO A 433 -13.76 0.84 -20.81
C PRO A 433 -14.09 -0.02 -22.04
N ASN A 434 -13.06 -0.44 -22.79
CA ASN A 434 -13.19 -1.26 -24.01
C ASN A 434 -13.28 -2.77 -23.74
N GLY A 435 -13.24 -3.22 -22.46
CA GLY A 435 -13.33 -4.61 -22.06
C GLY A 435 -12.06 -5.20 -21.44
N LYS A 436 -12.06 -6.54 -21.24
CA LYS A 436 -10.95 -7.26 -20.59
C LYS A 436 -9.68 -7.27 -21.42
N MET A 437 -8.54 -7.09 -20.76
CA MET A 437 -7.21 -7.23 -21.37
C MET A 437 -6.91 -8.68 -21.70
N LYS A 438 -6.47 -8.96 -22.95
CA LYS A 438 -6.03 -10.28 -23.39
C LYS A 438 -4.61 -10.22 -23.94
N SER A 439 -3.62 -10.67 -23.18
CA SER A 439 -2.19 -10.59 -23.54
C SER A 439 -1.82 -11.38 -24.81
N ARG A 440 -2.54 -12.44 -25.15
CA ARG A 440 -2.29 -13.25 -26.37
C ARG A 440 -2.82 -12.60 -27.65
N GLU A 441 -3.70 -11.61 -27.54
CA GLU A 441 -4.36 -10.93 -28.67
C GLU A 441 -3.84 -9.50 -28.88
N GLY A 442 -2.80 -9.06 -28.14
CA GLY A 442 -2.22 -7.72 -28.25
C GLY A 442 -3.13 -6.58 -27.76
N THR A 443 -4.17 -6.89 -26.98
CA THR A 443 -5.13 -5.90 -26.43
C THR A 443 -4.85 -5.59 -24.97
N VAL A 444 -3.58 -5.58 -24.58
CA VAL A 444 -3.13 -5.26 -23.20
C VAL A 444 -2.57 -3.85 -23.20
N VAL A 445 -2.97 -3.04 -22.23
CA VAL A 445 -2.32 -1.74 -22.02
C VAL A 445 -0.98 -1.98 -21.36
N ASP A 446 0.07 -1.71 -22.10
CA ASP A 446 1.45 -1.74 -21.66
C ASP A 446 1.68 -0.75 -20.51
N ALA A 447 2.52 -1.12 -19.55
CA ALA A 447 2.77 -0.27 -18.37
C ALA A 447 3.56 1.00 -18.72
N ASP A 448 4.52 0.89 -19.64
CA ASP A 448 5.36 2.02 -20.04
C ASP A 448 4.56 3.02 -20.89
N ASP A 449 3.73 2.53 -21.83
CA ASP A 449 2.82 3.35 -22.62
C ASP A 449 1.80 4.07 -21.71
N LEU A 450 1.29 3.38 -20.69
CA LEU A 450 0.38 3.96 -19.71
C LEU A 450 1.04 5.10 -18.94
N VAL A 451 2.24 4.88 -18.41
CA VAL A 451 3.00 5.88 -17.66
C VAL A 451 3.32 7.08 -18.57
N ALA A 452 3.83 6.84 -19.76
CA ALA A 452 4.15 7.88 -20.73
C ALA A 452 2.90 8.70 -21.12
N GLY A 453 1.78 8.03 -21.35
CA GLY A 453 0.50 8.68 -21.68
C GLY A 453 -0.01 9.58 -20.55
N MET A 454 0.06 9.12 -19.30
CA MET A 454 -0.34 9.91 -18.13
C MET A 454 0.53 11.16 -17.93
N ILE A 455 1.85 11.03 -18.14
CA ILE A 455 2.78 12.17 -18.03
C ILE A 455 2.53 13.17 -19.18
N ALA A 456 2.32 12.70 -20.40
CA ALA A 456 2.04 13.56 -21.55
C ALA A 456 0.72 14.34 -21.38
N GLN A 457 -0.32 13.68 -20.88
CA GLN A 457 -1.61 14.32 -20.60
C GLN A 457 -1.49 15.38 -19.48
N ALA A 458 -0.74 15.07 -18.42
CA ALA A 458 -0.45 16.03 -17.35
C ALA A 458 0.31 17.25 -17.91
N ARG A 459 1.31 17.03 -18.79
CA ARG A 459 2.06 18.09 -19.43
C ARG A 459 1.18 19.00 -20.28
N GLN A 460 0.31 18.42 -21.09
CA GLN A 460 -0.66 19.17 -21.89
C GLN A 460 -1.53 20.07 -21.01
N THR A 461 -2.07 19.54 -19.92
CA THR A 461 -2.93 20.29 -18.98
C THR A 461 -2.18 21.47 -18.33
N ILE A 462 -0.90 21.27 -17.98
CA ILE A 462 -0.04 22.32 -17.40
C ILE A 462 0.22 23.43 -18.45
N ASP A 463 0.47 23.09 -19.69
CA ASP A 463 0.73 24.04 -20.77
C ASP A 463 -0.54 24.86 -21.13
N GLU A 464 -1.72 24.22 -21.14
CA GLU A 464 -3.00 24.87 -21.40
C GLU A 464 -3.42 25.87 -20.30
N ALA A 465 -3.03 25.61 -19.05
CA ALA A 465 -3.38 26.46 -17.91
C ALA A 465 -2.75 27.88 -17.97
N LYS A 466 -1.74 28.12 -18.80
CA LYS A 466 -1.05 29.41 -19.02
C LYS A 466 -0.60 30.19 -17.76
N LYS A 467 -0.60 29.54 -16.60
CA LYS A 467 -0.32 30.15 -15.29
C LYS A 467 1.15 30.05 -14.86
N ASN A 468 1.93 29.20 -15.51
CA ASN A 468 3.30 28.83 -15.11
C ASN A 468 4.36 29.39 -16.05
N THR A 469 4.30 30.70 -16.33
CA THR A 469 5.22 31.37 -17.23
C THR A 469 6.64 31.53 -16.69
N ASP A 470 6.83 31.30 -15.39
CA ASP A 470 8.09 31.43 -14.66
C ASP A 470 8.79 30.09 -14.37
N MET A 471 8.26 28.97 -14.85
CA MET A 471 8.89 27.65 -14.75
C MET A 471 9.77 27.35 -15.97
N SER A 472 10.94 26.73 -15.73
CA SER A 472 11.75 26.17 -16.83
C SER A 472 11.07 24.94 -17.45
N GLU A 473 11.53 24.54 -18.64
CA GLU A 473 10.96 23.33 -19.30
C GLU A 473 11.24 22.06 -18.53
N GLU A 474 12.38 21.97 -17.84
CA GLU A 474 12.74 20.86 -16.97
C GLU A 474 11.81 20.81 -15.74
N GLU A 475 11.52 21.97 -15.13
CA GLU A 475 10.57 22.05 -13.99
C GLU A 475 9.16 21.64 -14.43
N LYS A 476 8.69 22.09 -15.59
CA LYS A 476 7.38 21.68 -16.14
C LYS A 476 7.33 20.18 -16.41
N GLN A 477 8.40 19.61 -16.94
CA GLN A 477 8.48 18.16 -17.18
C GLN A 477 8.43 17.37 -15.87
N GLU A 478 9.15 17.82 -14.85
CA GLU A 478 9.13 17.15 -13.53
C GLU A 478 7.78 17.29 -12.85
N VAL A 479 7.14 18.45 -12.90
CA VAL A 479 5.78 18.63 -12.39
C VAL A 479 4.79 17.74 -13.15
N ALA A 480 4.91 17.63 -14.48
CA ALA A 480 4.08 16.74 -15.28
C ALA A 480 4.26 15.27 -14.88
N ARG A 481 5.50 14.84 -14.61
CA ARG A 481 5.79 13.49 -14.07
C ARG A 481 5.09 13.26 -12.73
N ILE A 482 5.27 14.18 -11.78
CA ILE A 482 4.67 14.07 -10.44
C ILE A 482 3.14 14.05 -10.51
N VAL A 483 2.54 14.88 -11.35
CA VAL A 483 1.07 14.99 -11.49
C VAL A 483 0.51 13.79 -12.23
N GLY A 484 1.11 13.38 -13.35
CA GLY A 484 0.67 12.20 -14.11
C GLY A 484 0.75 10.91 -13.29
N MET A 485 1.87 10.71 -12.58
CA MET A 485 2.02 9.58 -11.68
C MET A 485 1.10 9.67 -10.47
N GLY A 486 0.87 10.86 -9.93
CA GLY A 486 -0.08 11.09 -8.85
C GLY A 486 -1.51 10.75 -9.27
N ALA A 487 -1.91 11.12 -10.49
CA ALA A 487 -3.20 10.77 -11.06
C ALA A 487 -3.39 9.24 -11.18
N LEU A 488 -2.42 8.56 -11.80
CA LEU A 488 -2.43 7.11 -11.97
C LEU A 488 -2.51 6.37 -10.63
N LYS A 489 -1.58 6.67 -9.72
CA LYS A 489 -1.47 6.00 -8.41
C LYS A 489 -2.72 6.23 -7.57
N TYR A 490 -3.17 7.47 -7.46
CA TYR A 490 -4.35 7.79 -6.67
C TYR A 490 -5.61 7.10 -7.20
N PHE A 491 -5.83 7.12 -8.52
CA PHE A 491 -7.00 6.51 -9.14
C PHE A 491 -7.07 4.99 -8.84
N LEU A 492 -5.93 4.30 -8.92
CA LEU A 492 -5.85 2.86 -8.65
C LEU A 492 -5.94 2.51 -7.15
N LEU A 493 -5.56 3.44 -6.24
CA LEU A 493 -5.47 3.21 -4.81
C LEU A 493 -6.67 3.72 -4.01
N LYS A 494 -7.47 4.67 -4.52
CA LYS A 494 -8.64 5.22 -3.81
C LYS A 494 -9.80 4.24 -3.65
N VAL A 495 -9.84 3.20 -4.47
CA VAL A 495 -10.88 2.16 -4.46
C VAL A 495 -10.44 1.02 -3.55
N ASP A 496 -11.38 0.46 -2.75
CA ASP A 496 -11.11 -0.76 -1.98
C ASP A 496 -10.48 -1.83 -2.88
N ALA A 497 -9.33 -2.35 -2.47
CA ALA A 497 -8.56 -3.28 -3.29
C ALA A 497 -9.36 -4.51 -3.75
N ARG A 498 -10.29 -5.00 -2.92
CA ARG A 498 -11.13 -6.18 -3.19
C ARG A 498 -12.13 -5.99 -4.33
N LYS A 499 -12.42 -4.73 -4.72
CA LYS A 499 -13.36 -4.43 -5.80
C LYS A 499 -12.68 -4.45 -7.15
N ASN A 500 -13.38 -4.97 -8.15
CA ASN A 500 -13.03 -4.74 -9.55
C ASN A 500 -13.20 -3.25 -9.87
N MET A 501 -12.39 -2.74 -10.79
CA MET A 501 -12.47 -1.35 -11.20
C MET A 501 -12.26 -1.19 -12.71
N LEU A 502 -12.84 -0.12 -13.24
CA LEU A 502 -12.52 0.39 -14.58
C LEU A 502 -11.49 1.50 -14.45
N PHE A 503 -10.42 1.42 -15.21
CA PHE A 503 -9.43 2.48 -15.28
C PHE A 503 -9.73 3.40 -16.46
N ASN A 504 -9.97 4.68 -16.17
CA ASN A 504 -10.15 5.72 -17.17
C ASN A 504 -9.08 6.80 -17.01
N PRO A 505 -8.11 6.92 -17.93
CA PRO A 505 -7.04 7.91 -17.86
C PRO A 505 -7.55 9.35 -17.79
N GLU A 506 -8.57 9.71 -18.58
CA GLU A 506 -9.12 11.08 -18.65
C GLU A 506 -9.76 11.50 -17.32
N GLU A 507 -10.52 10.61 -16.68
CA GLU A 507 -11.11 10.88 -15.36
C GLU A 507 -10.05 10.97 -14.25
N SER A 508 -8.94 10.26 -14.39
CA SER A 508 -7.91 10.19 -13.35
C SER A 508 -7.15 11.50 -13.20
N ILE A 509 -7.05 12.31 -14.26
CA ILE A 509 -6.26 13.54 -14.31
C ILE A 509 -7.08 14.82 -14.07
N ASP A 510 -8.38 14.70 -13.82
CA ASP A 510 -9.24 15.85 -13.53
C ASP A 510 -8.81 16.59 -12.25
N PHE A 511 -8.75 17.93 -12.33
CA PHE A 511 -8.37 18.82 -11.22
C PHE A 511 -9.55 19.20 -10.32
N ASN A 512 -10.78 18.81 -10.64
CA ASN A 512 -11.99 19.19 -9.90
C ASN A 512 -12.69 18.02 -9.21
N GLY A 513 -12.20 16.79 -9.43
CA GLY A 513 -12.82 15.56 -8.93
C GLY A 513 -12.09 14.95 -7.73
N ASN A 514 -12.52 13.75 -7.34
CA ASN A 514 -11.79 12.91 -6.37
C ASN A 514 -10.58 12.27 -7.06
N THR A 515 -9.51 13.04 -7.23
CA THR A 515 -8.31 12.70 -8.02
C THR A 515 -7.02 13.08 -7.32
N GLY A 516 -5.90 12.46 -7.72
CA GLY A 516 -4.57 12.83 -7.26
C GLY A 516 -4.23 14.31 -7.54
N PRO A 517 -4.41 14.78 -8.80
CA PRO A 517 -4.16 16.17 -9.15
C PRO A 517 -4.94 17.21 -8.32
N PHE A 518 -6.16 16.94 -7.93
CA PHE A 518 -6.93 17.82 -7.02
C PHE A 518 -6.22 17.99 -5.66
N ILE A 519 -5.73 16.88 -5.10
CA ILE A 519 -5.00 16.90 -3.82
C ILE A 519 -3.64 17.61 -4.00
N GLN A 520 -2.91 17.30 -5.06
CA GLN A 520 -1.61 17.88 -5.37
C GLN A 520 -1.71 19.40 -5.62
N TYR A 521 -2.74 19.83 -6.35
CA TYR A 521 -2.97 21.26 -6.57
C TYR A 521 -3.29 22.02 -5.29
N THR A 522 -4.10 21.43 -4.38
CA THR A 522 -4.37 22.04 -3.08
C THR A 522 -3.10 22.15 -2.24
N TYR A 523 -2.27 21.11 -2.22
CA TYR A 523 -0.97 21.14 -1.56
C TYR A 523 -0.06 22.25 -2.13
N ALA A 524 0.13 22.30 -3.44
CA ALA A 524 0.95 23.32 -4.12
C ALA A 524 0.44 24.74 -3.84
N ARG A 525 -0.89 24.94 -3.78
CA ARG A 525 -1.53 26.20 -3.36
C ARG A 525 -1.11 26.58 -1.94
N ILE A 526 -1.18 25.67 -0.99
CA ILE A 526 -0.75 25.92 0.40
C ILE A 526 0.74 26.29 0.42
N ARG A 527 1.58 25.57 -0.29
CA ARG A 527 3.03 25.88 -0.39
C ARG A 527 3.26 27.27 -0.96
N SER A 528 2.46 27.69 -1.95
CA SER A 528 2.52 29.06 -2.49
C SER A 528 2.11 30.12 -1.45
N ILE A 529 1.07 29.87 -0.66
CA ILE A 529 0.64 30.76 0.41
C ILE A 529 1.76 30.94 1.45
N LEU A 530 2.38 29.85 1.87
CA LEU A 530 3.46 29.88 2.86
C LEU A 530 4.70 30.63 2.33
N ARG A 531 5.07 30.45 1.05
CA ARG A 531 6.15 31.23 0.42
C ARG A 531 5.83 32.72 0.39
N LYS A 532 4.63 33.10 -0.04
CA LYS A 532 4.19 34.50 -0.08
C LYS A 532 4.16 35.14 1.32
N ALA A 533 3.86 34.36 2.38
CA ALA A 533 3.95 34.85 3.74
C ALA A 533 5.39 35.20 4.13
N VAL A 534 6.35 34.31 3.79
CA VAL A 534 7.78 34.56 4.03
C VAL A 534 8.25 35.78 3.22
N ASP A 535 7.89 35.90 1.93
CA ASP A 535 8.24 37.02 1.07
C ASP A 535 7.68 38.36 1.60
N ALA A 536 6.52 38.32 2.27
CA ALA A 536 5.90 39.46 2.92
C ALA A 536 6.47 39.75 4.33
N GLY A 537 7.47 39.00 4.79
CA GLY A 537 8.09 39.17 6.11
C GLY A 537 7.22 38.68 7.28
N ILE A 538 6.21 37.85 7.02
CA ILE A 538 5.34 37.26 8.07
C ILE A 538 6.07 36.06 8.66
N ASN A 539 6.54 36.21 9.89
CA ASN A 539 7.18 35.13 10.63
C ASN A 539 6.13 34.27 11.33
N VAL A 540 6.04 33.00 10.95
CA VAL A 540 5.19 32.03 11.61
C VAL A 540 5.88 31.57 12.92
N PRO A 541 5.25 31.69 14.08
CA PRO A 541 5.86 31.29 15.34
C PRO A 541 5.93 29.77 15.48
N ASP A 542 6.91 29.26 16.25
CA ASP A 542 7.05 27.83 16.57
C ASP A 542 5.90 27.31 17.44
N THR A 543 5.22 28.21 18.17
CA THR A 543 4.09 27.86 19.02
C THR A 543 3.06 29.01 19.02
N LEU A 544 1.81 28.67 18.70
CA LEU A 544 0.70 29.61 18.70
C LEU A 544 0.25 29.90 20.14
N PRO A 545 -0.10 31.16 20.47
CA PRO A 545 -0.79 31.47 21.73
C PRO A 545 -2.18 30.82 21.72
N THR A 546 -2.57 30.25 22.88
CA THR A 546 -3.80 29.44 22.99
C THR A 546 -5.08 30.24 23.17
N ASP A 547 -4.97 31.57 23.34
CA ASP A 547 -6.08 32.49 23.57
C ASP A 547 -6.59 33.17 22.28
N ILE A 548 -6.30 32.57 21.09
CA ILE A 548 -6.83 33.05 19.82
C ILE A 548 -8.28 32.54 19.67
N GLU A 549 -9.15 33.42 19.24
CA GLU A 549 -10.52 33.07 18.88
C GLU A 549 -10.52 32.37 17.52
N ILE A 550 -11.04 31.15 17.48
CA ILE A 550 -11.14 30.33 16.29
C ILE A 550 -12.61 30.00 15.96
N SER A 551 -12.90 29.83 14.68
CA SER A 551 -14.25 29.49 14.22
C SER A 551 -14.47 27.96 14.28
N THR A 552 -15.72 27.53 14.30
CA THR A 552 -16.10 26.11 14.23
C THR A 552 -15.46 25.40 13.03
N LYS A 553 -15.33 26.06 11.88
CA LYS A 553 -14.72 25.49 10.69
C LYS A 553 -13.21 25.24 10.86
N GLU A 554 -12.54 26.12 11.57
CA GLU A 554 -11.12 25.97 11.94
C GLU A 554 -10.94 24.82 12.95
N GLU A 555 -11.85 24.67 13.92
CA GLU A 555 -11.88 23.54 14.86
C GLU A 555 -12.10 22.20 14.14
N GLU A 556 -13.05 22.14 13.19
CA GLU A 556 -13.32 20.95 12.37
C GLU A 556 -12.07 20.50 11.60
N ILE A 557 -11.32 21.43 10.98
CA ILE A 557 -10.07 21.11 10.27
C ILE A 557 -9.00 20.58 11.24
N ILE A 558 -8.83 21.18 12.42
CA ILE A 558 -7.87 20.67 13.42
C ILE A 558 -8.25 19.25 13.84
N GLN A 559 -9.52 18.99 14.08
CA GLN A 559 -10.01 17.66 14.42
C GLN A 559 -9.73 16.67 13.27
N HIS A 560 -9.99 17.07 12.02
CA HIS A 560 -9.73 16.23 10.85
C HIS A 560 -8.24 15.92 10.71
N ILE A 561 -7.35 16.91 10.89
CA ILE A 561 -5.90 16.68 10.93
C ILE A 561 -5.53 15.67 12.03
N ALA A 562 -6.10 15.79 13.22
CA ALA A 562 -5.82 14.89 14.34
C ALA A 562 -6.27 13.44 14.10
N ASP A 563 -7.32 13.24 13.31
CA ASP A 563 -7.83 11.91 12.94
C ASP A 563 -6.83 11.10 12.10
N PHE A 564 -5.84 11.74 11.46
CA PHE A 564 -4.84 11.08 10.62
C PHE A 564 -4.18 9.87 11.29
N ALA A 565 -3.76 10.04 12.54
CA ALA A 565 -3.12 8.97 13.31
C ALA A 565 -4.02 7.73 13.50
N ALA A 566 -5.33 7.93 13.61
CA ALA A 566 -6.30 6.84 13.70
C ALA A 566 -6.51 6.16 12.34
N VAL A 567 -6.57 6.95 11.27
CA VAL A 567 -6.71 6.46 9.89
C VAL A 567 -5.51 5.60 9.49
N VAL A 568 -4.29 6.06 9.72
CA VAL A 568 -3.07 5.29 9.43
C VAL A 568 -3.06 3.97 10.21
N ARG A 569 -3.41 4.01 11.49
CA ARG A 569 -3.48 2.81 12.34
C ARG A 569 -4.50 1.81 11.83
N GLN A 570 -5.69 2.27 11.47
CA GLN A 570 -6.74 1.42 10.92
C GLN A 570 -6.34 0.85 9.56
N ALA A 571 -5.77 1.68 8.67
CA ALA A 571 -5.30 1.27 7.36
C ALA A 571 -4.28 0.13 7.43
N GLY A 572 -3.30 0.21 8.35
CA GLY A 572 -2.32 -0.85 8.55
C GLY A 572 -2.88 -2.11 9.20
N LYS A 573 -3.81 -1.95 10.16
CA LYS A 573 -4.47 -3.08 10.83
C LYS A 573 -5.37 -3.89 9.88
N GLU A 574 -6.09 -3.21 9.00
CA GLU A 574 -7.06 -3.81 8.08
C GLU A 574 -6.51 -4.01 6.67
N TYR A 575 -5.25 -3.65 6.44
CA TYR A 575 -4.63 -3.69 5.11
C TYR A 575 -5.42 -2.90 4.07
N GLN A 576 -5.79 -1.64 4.39
CA GLN A 576 -6.63 -0.79 3.54
C GLN A 576 -5.96 0.55 3.19
N PRO A 577 -4.99 0.58 2.26
CA PRO A 577 -4.38 1.84 1.80
C PRO A 577 -5.39 2.87 1.28
N ALA A 578 -6.52 2.41 0.71
CA ALA A 578 -7.60 3.27 0.23
C ALA A 578 -8.19 4.19 1.33
N ALA A 579 -8.12 3.78 2.60
CA ALA A 579 -8.57 4.62 3.71
C ALA A 579 -7.73 5.90 3.83
N VAL A 580 -6.40 5.79 3.61
CA VAL A 580 -5.48 6.95 3.62
C VAL A 580 -5.75 7.85 2.41
N ALA A 581 -5.94 7.26 1.21
CA ALA A 581 -6.26 8.03 0.01
C ALA A 581 -7.52 8.88 0.18
N ASN A 582 -8.61 8.26 0.61
CA ASN A 582 -9.88 8.94 0.81
C ASN A 582 -9.82 9.98 1.93
N TYR A 583 -9.08 9.71 3.01
CA TYR A 583 -8.84 10.68 4.07
C TYR A 583 -8.15 11.94 3.52
N CYS A 584 -7.07 11.80 2.76
CA CYS A 584 -6.37 12.94 2.15
C CYS A 584 -7.31 13.78 1.27
N TYR A 585 -8.18 13.13 0.49
CA TYR A 585 -9.15 13.84 -0.34
C TYR A 585 -10.16 14.62 0.50
N GLU A 586 -10.77 14.03 1.51
CA GLU A 586 -11.75 14.72 2.35
C GLU A 586 -11.11 15.91 3.12
N LEU A 587 -9.88 15.74 3.61
CA LEU A 587 -9.16 16.83 4.27
C LEU A 587 -8.91 18.01 3.34
N VAL A 588 -8.43 17.77 2.11
CA VAL A 588 -8.18 18.89 1.17
C VAL A 588 -9.47 19.50 0.64
N LYS A 589 -10.55 18.73 0.52
CA LYS A 589 -11.86 19.23 0.15
C LYS A 589 -12.41 20.20 1.22
N GLU A 590 -12.32 19.83 2.49
CA GLU A 590 -12.70 20.68 3.61
C GLU A 590 -11.82 21.94 3.68
N TYR A 591 -10.50 21.79 3.52
CA TYR A 591 -9.59 22.93 3.47
C TYR A 591 -9.87 23.87 2.30
N ASN A 592 -10.25 23.39 1.13
CA ASN A 592 -10.62 24.25 0.00
C ASN A 592 -11.89 25.08 0.28
N GLN A 593 -12.86 24.55 1.02
CA GLN A 593 -14.02 25.32 1.50
C GLN A 593 -13.59 26.39 2.49
N PHE A 594 -12.74 26.06 3.45
CA PHE A 594 -12.15 27.03 4.39
C PHE A 594 -11.41 28.14 3.64
N TYR A 595 -10.53 27.78 2.70
CA TYR A 595 -9.76 28.76 1.91
C TYR A 595 -10.63 29.71 1.09
N HIS A 596 -11.80 29.24 0.65
CA HIS A 596 -12.78 30.09 -0.04
C HIS A 596 -13.45 31.09 0.92
N ASP A 597 -13.79 30.65 2.13
CA ASP A 597 -14.57 31.43 3.07
C ASP A 597 -13.69 32.39 3.92
N PHE A 598 -12.45 32.06 4.15
CA PHE A 598 -11.52 32.78 5.01
C PHE A 598 -10.29 33.29 4.27
N SER A 599 -10.02 34.58 4.40
CA SER A 599 -8.76 35.16 3.94
C SER A 599 -7.61 34.73 4.86
N ILE A 600 -6.47 34.30 4.30
CA ILE A 600 -5.27 33.95 5.07
C ILE A 600 -4.29 35.13 5.06
N LEU A 601 -3.75 35.50 3.88
CA LEU A 601 -2.73 36.55 3.78
C LEU A 601 -3.29 37.98 3.93
N ARG A 602 -4.59 38.16 3.75
CA ARG A 602 -5.26 39.46 3.89
C ARG A 602 -6.06 39.58 5.20
N GLU A 603 -5.87 38.64 6.11
CA GLU A 603 -6.46 38.74 7.45
C GLU A 603 -5.83 39.92 8.19
N GLU A 604 -6.67 40.80 8.78
CA GLU A 604 -6.25 42.02 9.45
C GLU A 604 -5.72 41.75 10.87
N ASP A 605 -6.29 40.75 11.55
CA ASP A 605 -5.79 40.28 12.83
C ASP A 605 -4.54 39.41 12.61
N SER A 606 -3.38 39.93 12.97
CA SER A 606 -2.09 39.25 12.81
C SER A 606 -2.03 37.91 13.56
N ARG A 607 -2.74 37.77 14.67
CA ARG A 607 -2.78 36.52 15.45
C ARG A 607 -3.61 35.45 14.71
N LYS A 608 -4.77 35.82 14.14
CA LYS A 608 -5.58 34.94 13.29
C LYS A 608 -4.86 34.62 12.00
N GLN A 609 -4.15 35.57 11.42
CA GLN A 609 -3.31 35.35 10.24
C GLN A 609 -2.25 34.27 10.48
N MET A 610 -1.46 34.39 11.56
CA MET A 610 -0.46 33.39 11.94
C MET A 610 -1.08 32.02 12.23
N PHE A 611 -2.21 32.00 12.95
CA PHE A 611 -2.95 30.77 13.20
C PHE A 611 -3.35 30.05 11.90
N ARG A 612 -3.94 30.76 10.93
CA ARG A 612 -4.36 30.19 9.64
C ARG A 612 -3.19 29.72 8.80
N LEU A 613 -2.03 30.37 8.91
CA LEU A 613 -0.79 29.90 8.25
C LEU A 613 -0.30 28.58 8.88
N VAL A 614 -0.29 28.47 10.21
CA VAL A 614 0.08 27.22 10.91
C VAL A 614 -0.94 26.11 10.60
N LEU A 615 -2.23 26.41 10.59
CA LEU A 615 -3.27 25.45 10.20
C LEU A 615 -3.04 24.93 8.78
N SER A 616 -2.81 25.83 7.82
CA SER A 616 -2.53 25.49 6.42
C SER A 616 -1.26 24.64 6.29
N LYS A 617 -0.18 25.00 7.00
CA LYS A 617 1.08 24.24 7.06
C LYS A 617 0.83 22.80 7.51
N ASN A 618 -0.01 22.60 8.54
CA ASN A 618 -0.30 21.28 9.07
C ASN A 618 -1.23 20.45 8.17
N VAL A 619 -2.18 21.06 7.47
CA VAL A 619 -2.92 20.39 6.39
C VAL A 619 -1.95 19.88 5.31
N ALA A 620 -1.04 20.74 4.82
CA ALA A 620 -0.06 20.33 3.81
C ALA A 620 0.87 19.21 4.33
N LYS A 621 1.32 19.29 5.60
CA LYS A 621 2.17 18.27 6.23
C LYS A 621 1.47 16.92 6.25
N VAL A 622 0.25 16.85 6.75
CA VAL A 622 -0.50 15.59 6.89
C VAL A 622 -0.87 15.00 5.53
N VAL A 623 -1.27 15.84 4.57
CA VAL A 623 -1.52 15.41 3.19
C VAL A 623 -0.25 14.83 2.56
N ARG A 624 0.90 15.49 2.72
CA ARG A 624 2.19 14.98 2.20
C ARG A 624 2.57 13.65 2.85
N LEU A 625 2.38 13.50 4.15
CA LEU A 625 2.62 12.24 4.86
C LEU A 625 1.70 11.13 4.35
N GLY A 626 0.40 11.38 4.27
CA GLY A 626 -0.58 10.38 3.80
C GLY A 626 -0.36 9.97 2.35
N MET A 627 -0.16 10.93 1.44
CA MET A 627 0.13 10.63 0.03
C MET A 627 1.48 9.92 -0.12
N GLY A 628 2.47 10.26 0.71
CA GLY A 628 3.77 9.57 0.75
C GLY A 628 3.66 8.09 1.12
N LEU A 629 2.77 7.71 2.06
CA LEU A 629 2.50 6.30 2.38
C LEU A 629 1.97 5.52 1.16
N LEU A 630 1.32 6.20 0.24
CA LEU A 630 0.80 5.63 -1.01
C LEU A 630 1.83 5.67 -2.16
N GLY A 631 3.03 6.19 -1.90
CA GLY A 631 4.06 6.40 -2.92
C GLY A 631 3.71 7.51 -3.92
N ILE A 632 2.89 8.49 -3.52
CA ILE A 632 2.49 9.63 -4.34
C ILE A 632 3.29 10.86 -3.92
N GLU A 633 4.04 11.41 -4.85
CA GLU A 633 4.83 12.62 -4.65
C GLU A 633 3.95 13.87 -4.68
N MET A 634 4.36 14.90 -3.93
CA MET A 634 3.62 16.16 -3.81
C MET A 634 4.47 17.32 -4.39
N PRO A 635 3.99 18.03 -5.43
CA PRO A 635 4.76 19.08 -6.06
C PRO A 635 4.76 20.36 -5.23
N GLU A 636 5.92 21.00 -5.10
CA GLU A 636 6.02 22.30 -4.39
C GLU A 636 5.35 23.44 -5.16
N ARG A 637 5.29 23.34 -6.49
CA ARG A 637 4.68 24.31 -7.43
C ARG A 637 3.87 23.54 -8.46
N MET A 638 2.81 24.19 -8.95
CA MET A 638 1.93 23.57 -9.94
C MET A 638 1.20 24.64 -10.76
#